data_52093a119fb0c9920362d77150afbcac
#
_entry.id   52093a119fb0c9920362d77150afbcac
#
_cell.length_a   1.000
_cell.length_b   1.000
_cell.length_c   1.000
_cell.angle_alpha   90.00
_cell.angle_beta   90.00
_cell.angle_gamma   90.00
#
_symmetry.space_group_name_H-M   'P 1'
#
loop_
_entity.id
_entity.type
_entity.pdbx_description
1 polymer ?
#
loop_
_entity_poly.entity_id
_entity_poly.type
_entity_poly.pdbx_seq_one_letter_code
_entity_poly.pdbx_strand_id
1 'polypeptide(L)'
;MAEAGAGTVMLVDGNSLVYRAFFAVPEDMTTASGQVTNAVYGFTRMLLTLLRDHRPDRVGVAFDRREPTFRHERVSSYKANREETPEALRQQMGLVRQLVDTLGIAAVDHAGVEADDVIATLATQARDRGENVIVVTGDRDAYQLVEDPHIRVLYNKRGVSDYALYDEAGIEERTGVKPSDYVAYAALRGDPSDNLPGVNGVGEKTAAKLINAYGTIEELYQHVTDQTPKLQQNLGEAEDRVKLNLELMELLRDVPLDLGVGDLDLDPPKPAEIEELFDFLEFRSLRDFAAEVLHLDLGGAGDGAGVLEAAVEVVSNAEAAAEVLSRLAASADPVALAAGWGDPLDARQPHRRRLLGLAVVADLEAGQAVWLPVGLLESAGHDALDAFFGAGTGFMAHDVKPLVLWLLSQGIDAAGLCLDAQIAAYLLDPASGRYELDDLMKTHTSMELPGIDQPDEGRLFDDDSGDPVDLSIKAGLHALAVAHLAAPLVAALDAQGLRDLNENMEVPLVRVLARMEHVGIGVDVEGLTGLRDRLAADAERLRALVLEAAGEGSFNVNSSKQVGELLFDKLGLPPQKKTRTGAYSTDAATLEKLRGEHPVVDALLDYREVEKLRSTYGEGLVAAVALEPDNRIRATFNQTVARTGRLSSDAPNLHNIPVRTETGRVFREVFVAAEGCELLVADYNQIELRCIAHLAEDPGLIEAFESGQDVHTSVAAQVFGIDPGAVGIEERSTAKMVSYGLAYGMEAYGLGQRLNIPTGEAAVILDAYFGAFPALREYMDRTVAEARDRGYTETLFGRRRRIPEINSSNYRLRQAAERQAMNAGIQGLAADIFKVALVRLDAALEDQGFASRIILQVHDEVILEMPEGEHDGVAELTVDTMAEAYDLRVPLEVHLSSGRTWADAK
;
A
#
# COMPACT_ATOMS: atom_id res chain seq x y z
N MET A 1 25.50 6.96 -53.46
CA MET A 1 25.99 6.20 -52.30
C MET A 1 25.34 6.89 -51.13
N ALA A 2 24.32 6.29 -50.58
CA ALA A 2 23.72 6.77 -49.32
C ALA A 2 24.79 6.62 -48.24
N GLU A 3 25.03 7.66 -47.44
CA GLU A 3 25.83 7.61 -46.24
C GLU A 3 25.21 6.52 -45.34
N ALA A 4 25.97 5.47 -45.07
CA ALA A 4 25.60 4.49 -44.07
C ALA A 4 25.52 5.27 -42.76
N GLY A 5 24.34 5.37 -42.16
CA GLY A 5 24.14 6.01 -40.85
C GLY A 5 25.09 5.38 -39.85
N ALA A 6 25.73 6.19 -39.01
CA ALA A 6 26.58 5.72 -37.91
C ALA A 6 25.76 4.78 -37.01
N GLY A 7 26.27 3.57 -36.74
CA GLY A 7 25.61 2.60 -35.88
C GLY A 7 25.42 3.15 -34.46
N THR A 8 24.42 2.66 -33.75
CA THR A 8 24.12 3.08 -32.36
C THR A 8 24.52 1.98 -31.39
N VAL A 9 25.36 2.31 -30.42
CA VAL A 9 25.77 1.44 -29.31
C VAL A 9 25.05 1.87 -28.05
N MET A 10 24.40 0.93 -27.35
CA MET A 10 23.80 1.16 -26.05
C MET A 10 24.64 0.50 -24.94
N LEU A 11 25.06 1.28 -23.98
CA LEU A 11 25.84 0.82 -22.83
C LEU A 11 25.01 1.02 -21.56
N VAL A 12 24.73 -0.07 -20.88
CA VAL A 12 23.82 -0.09 -19.73
C VAL A 12 24.60 -0.34 -18.45
N ASP A 13 24.44 0.51 -17.46
CA ASP A 13 24.90 0.27 -16.10
C ASP A 13 23.95 -0.74 -15.44
N GLY A 14 24.38 -2.00 -15.41
CA GLY A 14 23.59 -3.12 -14.91
C GLY A 14 23.29 -2.99 -13.43
N ASN A 15 24.27 -2.59 -12.62
CA ASN A 15 24.08 -2.44 -11.18
C ASN A 15 23.06 -1.34 -10.86
N SER A 16 23.21 -0.17 -11.47
CA SER A 16 22.29 0.95 -11.29
C SER A 16 20.86 0.58 -11.65
N LEU A 17 20.64 -0.09 -12.80
CA LEU A 17 19.30 -0.51 -13.22
C LEU A 17 18.71 -1.58 -12.31
N VAL A 18 19.50 -2.57 -11.88
CA VAL A 18 19.03 -3.64 -10.98
C VAL A 18 18.63 -3.09 -9.61
N TYR A 19 19.45 -2.21 -9.01
CA TYR A 19 19.10 -1.54 -7.76
C TYR A 19 17.80 -0.75 -7.89
N ARG A 20 17.65 -0.02 -8.98
CA ARG A 20 16.44 0.75 -9.23
C ARG A 20 15.22 -0.13 -9.44
N ALA A 21 15.34 -1.21 -10.16
CA ALA A 21 14.29 -2.20 -10.36
C ALA A 21 13.84 -2.80 -9.02
N PHE A 22 14.79 -3.16 -8.16
CA PHE A 22 14.52 -3.73 -6.85
C PHE A 22 13.66 -2.82 -5.97
N PHE A 23 13.96 -1.51 -5.92
CA PHE A 23 13.20 -0.56 -5.11
C PHE A 23 11.93 -0.02 -5.79
N ALA A 24 11.76 -0.23 -7.10
CA ALA A 24 10.58 0.22 -7.84
C ALA A 24 9.48 -0.84 -7.94
N VAL A 25 9.85 -2.12 -7.89
CA VAL A 25 8.93 -3.26 -7.93
C VAL A 25 8.78 -3.83 -6.52
N PRO A 26 7.57 -4.17 -6.07
CA PRO A 26 7.34 -4.71 -4.73
C PRO A 26 8.22 -5.94 -4.43
N GLU A 27 8.81 -5.99 -3.22
CA GLU A 27 9.73 -7.06 -2.80
C GLU A 27 9.04 -8.42 -2.59
N ASP A 28 7.72 -8.45 -2.56
CA ASP A 28 6.89 -9.64 -2.40
C ASP A 28 6.64 -10.40 -3.71
N MET A 29 7.16 -9.91 -4.83
CA MET A 29 7.14 -10.63 -6.10
C MET A 29 8.06 -11.85 -6.04
N THR A 30 7.46 -13.04 -5.95
CA THR A 30 8.17 -14.33 -5.87
C THR A 30 7.53 -15.35 -6.80
N THR A 31 8.34 -16.33 -7.26
CA THR A 31 7.80 -17.52 -7.92
C THR A 31 7.03 -18.40 -6.93
N ALA A 32 6.24 -19.34 -7.42
CA ALA A 32 5.54 -20.33 -6.60
C ALA A 32 6.50 -21.16 -5.71
N SER A 33 7.77 -21.29 -6.10
CA SER A 33 8.82 -21.93 -5.32
C SER A 33 9.46 -21.00 -4.25
N GLY A 34 9.04 -19.74 -4.17
CA GLY A 34 9.55 -18.75 -3.19
C GLY A 34 10.83 -18.00 -3.62
N GLN A 35 11.27 -18.12 -4.86
CA GLN A 35 12.37 -17.32 -5.40
C GLN A 35 11.92 -15.88 -5.57
N VAL A 36 12.58 -14.92 -4.90
CA VAL A 36 12.32 -13.49 -5.11
C VAL A 36 12.74 -13.07 -6.51
N THR A 37 11.88 -12.36 -7.25
CA THR A 37 12.08 -12.04 -8.66
C THR A 37 11.85 -10.58 -9.03
N ASN A 38 11.49 -9.71 -8.09
CA ASN A 38 11.14 -8.32 -8.33
C ASN A 38 12.24 -7.51 -9.06
N ALA A 39 13.51 -7.68 -8.68
CA ALA A 39 14.62 -7.00 -9.34
C ALA A 39 14.84 -7.50 -10.76
N VAL A 40 14.78 -8.83 -10.96
CA VAL A 40 14.93 -9.44 -12.30
C VAL A 40 13.79 -9.01 -13.21
N TYR A 41 12.54 -9.04 -12.70
CA TYR A 41 11.35 -8.60 -13.44
C TYR A 41 11.46 -7.14 -13.89
N GLY A 42 11.74 -6.24 -12.93
CA GLY A 42 11.88 -4.81 -13.22
C GLY A 42 13.03 -4.53 -14.20
N PHE A 43 14.18 -5.17 -14.00
CA PHE A 43 15.34 -5.06 -14.90
C PHE A 43 15.01 -5.55 -16.31
N THR A 44 14.37 -6.72 -16.44
CA THR A 44 13.97 -7.27 -17.74
C THR A 44 13.04 -6.31 -18.47
N ARG A 45 12.02 -5.80 -17.79
CA ARG A 45 11.07 -4.84 -18.36
C ARG A 45 11.77 -3.56 -18.83
N MET A 46 12.67 -2.99 -18.01
CA MET A 46 13.45 -1.80 -18.37
C MET A 46 14.31 -2.06 -19.60
N LEU A 47 15.06 -3.17 -19.62
CA LEU A 47 15.96 -3.52 -20.71
C LEU A 47 15.20 -3.72 -22.03
N LEU A 48 14.12 -4.50 -22.03
CA LEU A 48 13.27 -4.70 -23.20
C LEU A 48 12.66 -3.39 -23.72
N THR A 49 12.20 -2.52 -22.81
CA THR A 49 11.70 -1.19 -23.18
C THR A 49 12.76 -0.35 -23.87
N LEU A 50 13.99 -0.34 -23.33
CA LEU A 50 15.11 0.38 -23.93
C LEU A 50 15.48 -0.14 -25.32
N LEU A 51 15.47 -1.46 -25.51
CA LEU A 51 15.73 -2.09 -26.81
C LEU A 51 14.66 -1.74 -27.85
N ARG A 52 13.38 -1.76 -27.45
CA ARG A 52 12.24 -1.39 -28.31
C ARG A 52 12.32 0.07 -28.75
N ASP A 53 12.56 0.98 -27.81
CA ASP A 53 12.43 2.42 -28.01
C ASP A 53 13.65 3.00 -28.76
N HIS A 54 14.84 2.47 -28.54
CA HIS A 54 16.08 3.00 -29.12
C HIS A 54 16.67 2.17 -30.25
N ARG A 55 16.30 0.90 -30.37
CA ARG A 55 16.73 -0.05 -31.43
C ARG A 55 18.24 0.02 -31.71
N PRO A 56 19.10 -0.16 -30.71
CA PRO A 56 20.54 -0.10 -30.88
C PRO A 56 21.05 -1.23 -31.75
N ASP A 57 22.14 -0.97 -32.52
CA ASP A 57 22.82 -2.00 -33.32
C ASP A 57 23.69 -2.92 -32.43
N ARG A 58 24.17 -2.38 -31.29
CA ARG A 58 25.01 -3.08 -30.29
C ARG A 58 24.57 -2.76 -28.88
N VAL A 59 24.68 -3.73 -27.99
CA VAL A 59 24.31 -3.56 -26.58
C VAL A 59 25.35 -4.22 -25.68
N GLY A 60 25.82 -3.48 -24.69
CA GLY A 60 26.64 -4.02 -23.60
C GLY A 60 26.06 -3.64 -22.23
N VAL A 61 26.01 -4.59 -21.30
CA VAL A 61 25.62 -4.36 -19.90
C VAL A 61 26.86 -4.49 -19.02
N ALA A 62 27.26 -3.40 -18.39
CA ALA A 62 28.40 -3.38 -17.48
C ALA A 62 27.98 -3.72 -16.06
N PHE A 63 28.80 -4.52 -15.36
CA PHE A 63 28.57 -4.91 -13.98
C PHE A 63 29.79 -4.67 -13.11
N ASP A 64 29.56 -4.26 -11.86
CA ASP A 64 30.61 -4.23 -10.84
C ASP A 64 31.03 -5.65 -10.43
N ARG A 65 32.30 -5.80 -10.11
CA ARG A 65 32.85 -7.00 -9.46
C ARG A 65 32.90 -6.81 -7.95
N ARG A 66 33.05 -7.91 -7.21
CA ARG A 66 33.12 -7.89 -5.74
C ARG A 66 34.47 -7.45 -5.21
N GLU A 67 35.52 -7.53 -6.04
CA GLU A 67 36.88 -7.19 -5.64
C GLU A 67 37.01 -5.67 -5.44
N PRO A 68 37.85 -5.22 -4.49
CA PRO A 68 38.13 -3.81 -4.32
C PRO A 68 38.69 -3.19 -5.62
N THR A 69 38.25 -1.96 -5.88
CA THR A 69 38.75 -1.16 -7.00
C THR A 69 39.93 -0.27 -6.61
N PHE A 70 40.62 0.31 -7.55
CA PHE A 70 41.74 1.24 -7.29
C PHE A 70 41.29 2.40 -6.39
N ARG A 71 40.02 2.79 -6.42
CA ARG A 71 39.44 3.85 -5.57
C ARG A 71 39.45 3.41 -4.09
N HIS A 72 39.14 2.15 -3.81
CA HIS A 72 39.20 1.59 -2.46
C HIS A 72 40.64 1.48 -1.95
N GLU A 73 41.61 1.18 -2.84
CA GLU A 73 43.03 1.13 -2.48
C GLU A 73 43.58 2.51 -2.16
N ARG A 74 43.11 3.55 -2.84
CA ARG A 74 43.49 4.94 -2.61
C ARG A 74 42.85 5.56 -1.36
N VAL A 75 41.58 5.25 -1.11
CA VAL A 75 40.81 5.81 0.00
C VAL A 75 40.00 4.68 0.66
N SER A 76 40.43 4.24 1.83
CA SER A 76 39.78 3.14 2.57
C SER A 76 38.35 3.46 3.02
N SER A 77 37.96 4.74 3.06
CA SER A 77 36.60 5.20 3.37
C SER A 77 35.71 5.39 2.14
N TYR A 78 36.19 5.10 0.93
CA TYR A 78 35.42 5.18 -0.31
C TYR A 78 34.20 4.24 -0.23
N LYS A 79 33.00 4.77 -0.47
CA LYS A 79 31.71 4.07 -0.37
C LYS A 79 31.43 3.38 0.99
N ALA A 80 32.20 3.68 2.05
CA ALA A 80 32.04 3.04 3.35
C ALA A 80 30.71 3.37 4.07
N ASN A 81 29.99 4.37 3.62
CA ASN A 81 28.66 4.78 4.12
C ASN A 81 27.49 4.09 3.39
N ARG A 82 27.77 3.29 2.34
CA ARG A 82 26.73 2.54 1.66
C ARG A 82 26.21 1.41 2.54
N GLU A 83 24.90 1.26 2.60
CA GLU A 83 24.28 0.12 3.28
C GLU A 83 24.64 -1.19 2.53
N GLU A 84 24.73 -2.29 3.27
CA GLU A 84 24.94 -3.60 2.64
C GLU A 84 23.80 -3.90 1.67
N THR A 85 24.15 -4.45 0.50
CA THR A 85 23.16 -4.91 -0.49
C THR A 85 22.16 -5.87 0.16
N PRO A 86 20.84 -5.59 0.08
CA PRO A 86 19.82 -6.48 0.62
C PRO A 86 20.02 -7.94 0.16
N GLU A 87 19.82 -8.89 1.04
CA GLU A 87 20.03 -10.31 0.73
C GLU A 87 19.14 -10.77 -0.43
N ALA A 88 17.87 -10.32 -0.45
CA ALA A 88 16.92 -10.59 -1.52
C ALA A 88 17.42 -10.07 -2.89
N LEU A 89 18.10 -8.91 -2.92
CA LEU A 89 18.71 -8.38 -4.14
C LEU A 89 19.95 -9.18 -4.54
N ARG A 90 20.78 -9.54 -3.55
CA ARG A 90 22.02 -10.32 -3.79
C ARG A 90 21.73 -11.67 -4.44
N GLN A 91 20.64 -12.34 -4.04
CA GLN A 91 20.19 -13.60 -4.63
C GLN A 91 19.77 -13.46 -6.09
N GLN A 92 19.28 -12.31 -6.49
CA GLN A 92 18.79 -12.04 -7.84
C GLN A 92 19.88 -11.62 -8.82
N MET A 93 21.06 -11.16 -8.37
CA MET A 93 22.14 -10.68 -9.26
C MET A 93 22.62 -11.76 -10.22
N GLY A 94 22.64 -13.03 -9.80
CA GLY A 94 22.98 -14.17 -10.67
C GLY A 94 21.95 -14.37 -11.78
N LEU A 95 20.67 -14.24 -11.45
CA LEU A 95 19.56 -14.35 -12.41
C LEU A 95 19.54 -13.21 -13.42
N VAL A 96 19.88 -11.99 -13.00
CA VAL A 96 20.02 -10.85 -13.93
C VAL A 96 21.14 -11.09 -14.94
N ARG A 97 22.29 -11.59 -14.52
CA ARG A 97 23.40 -11.93 -15.43
C ARG A 97 23.01 -13.06 -16.39
N GLN A 98 22.36 -14.09 -15.87
CA GLN A 98 21.83 -15.17 -16.69
C GLN A 98 20.84 -14.66 -17.74
N LEU A 99 19.93 -13.76 -17.35
CA LEU A 99 18.98 -13.12 -18.26
C LEU A 99 19.70 -12.37 -19.39
N VAL A 100 20.70 -11.54 -19.06
CA VAL A 100 21.47 -10.77 -20.05
C VAL A 100 22.14 -11.71 -21.06
N ASP A 101 22.75 -12.79 -20.59
CA ASP A 101 23.39 -13.81 -21.44
C ASP A 101 22.35 -14.56 -22.30
N THR A 102 21.21 -14.94 -21.72
CA THR A 102 20.12 -15.64 -22.42
C THR A 102 19.51 -14.76 -23.53
N LEU A 103 19.45 -13.43 -23.33
CA LEU A 103 18.99 -12.48 -24.33
C LEU A 103 20.04 -12.21 -25.43
N GLY A 104 21.22 -12.84 -25.38
CA GLY A 104 22.29 -12.64 -26.37
C GLY A 104 23.02 -11.30 -26.22
N ILE A 105 22.96 -10.69 -25.03
CA ILE A 105 23.58 -9.38 -24.77
C ILE A 105 24.89 -9.59 -24.01
N ALA A 106 25.94 -8.86 -24.43
CA ALA A 106 27.25 -8.94 -23.81
C ALA A 106 27.23 -8.35 -22.38
N ALA A 107 27.55 -9.19 -21.38
CA ALA A 107 27.83 -8.76 -20.02
C ALA A 107 29.33 -8.48 -19.85
N VAL A 108 29.69 -7.25 -19.50
CA VAL A 108 31.09 -6.82 -19.42
C VAL A 108 31.42 -6.41 -17.99
N ASP A 109 32.51 -6.92 -17.45
CA ASP A 109 33.08 -6.49 -16.18
C ASP A 109 34.62 -6.60 -16.22
N HIS A 110 35.31 -5.86 -15.33
CA HIS A 110 36.76 -5.94 -15.24
C HIS A 110 37.21 -5.80 -13.75
N ALA A 111 38.21 -6.58 -13.38
CA ALA A 111 38.72 -6.55 -12.00
C ALA A 111 39.51 -5.25 -11.73
N GLY A 112 39.29 -4.67 -10.53
CA GLY A 112 40.02 -3.48 -10.08
C GLY A 112 39.43 -2.14 -10.53
N VAL A 113 38.36 -2.14 -11.33
CA VAL A 113 37.63 -0.93 -11.78
C VAL A 113 36.12 -1.09 -11.54
N GLU A 114 35.38 -0.04 -11.71
CA GLU A 114 33.91 -0.02 -11.58
C GLU A 114 33.22 -0.13 -12.95
N ALA A 115 31.93 -0.48 -12.96
CA ALA A 115 31.11 -0.57 -14.17
C ALA A 115 31.15 0.75 -14.98
N ASP A 116 31.21 1.89 -14.31
CA ASP A 116 31.29 3.21 -14.95
C ASP A 116 32.59 3.40 -15.75
N ASP A 117 33.72 2.85 -15.26
CA ASP A 117 35.00 2.88 -16.00
C ASP A 117 34.95 1.98 -17.25
N VAL A 118 34.26 0.83 -17.14
CA VAL A 118 34.01 -0.06 -18.28
C VAL A 118 33.17 0.64 -19.35
N ILE A 119 32.07 1.29 -18.92
CA ILE A 119 31.19 2.08 -19.79
C ILE A 119 31.97 3.22 -20.46
N ALA A 120 32.76 3.96 -19.70
CA ALA A 120 33.55 5.09 -20.19
C ALA A 120 34.55 4.63 -21.27
N THR A 121 35.17 3.49 -21.03
CA THR A 121 36.13 2.88 -22.02
C THR A 121 35.42 2.47 -23.30
N LEU A 122 34.31 1.74 -23.21
CA LEU A 122 33.54 1.30 -24.39
C LEU A 122 32.90 2.48 -25.13
N ALA A 123 32.40 3.49 -24.43
CA ALA A 123 31.84 4.71 -25.02
C ALA A 123 32.92 5.47 -25.81
N THR A 124 34.13 5.56 -25.25
CA THR A 124 35.28 6.17 -25.94
C THR A 124 35.65 5.39 -27.19
N GLN A 125 35.71 4.05 -27.11
CA GLN A 125 36.02 3.19 -28.30
C GLN A 125 34.97 3.34 -29.40
N ALA A 126 33.68 3.42 -29.06
CA ALA A 126 32.60 3.60 -30.02
C ALA A 126 32.68 4.99 -30.69
N ARG A 127 32.88 6.05 -29.90
CA ARG A 127 33.09 7.42 -30.39
C ARG A 127 34.26 7.46 -31.40
N ASP A 128 35.37 6.86 -31.07
CA ASP A 128 36.57 6.84 -31.93
C ASP A 128 36.34 6.08 -33.26
N ARG A 129 35.33 5.23 -33.32
CA ARG A 129 34.85 4.58 -34.56
C ARG A 129 33.80 5.43 -35.30
N GLY A 130 33.40 6.57 -34.74
CA GLY A 130 32.34 7.43 -35.28
C GLY A 130 30.95 6.89 -35.11
N GLU A 131 30.72 6.01 -34.13
CA GLU A 131 29.43 5.46 -33.76
C GLU A 131 28.70 6.37 -32.70
N ASN A 132 27.38 6.31 -32.69
CA ASN A 132 26.61 7.00 -31.66
C ASN A 132 26.50 6.11 -30.42
N VAL A 133 26.53 6.71 -29.23
CA VAL A 133 26.49 5.99 -27.97
C VAL A 133 25.35 6.54 -27.08
N ILE A 134 24.54 5.64 -26.54
CA ILE A 134 23.57 5.93 -25.49
C ILE A 134 24.03 5.22 -24.22
N VAL A 135 24.48 5.98 -23.22
CA VAL A 135 24.82 5.46 -21.89
C VAL A 135 23.58 5.49 -21.01
N VAL A 136 23.12 4.35 -20.54
CA VAL A 136 21.94 4.21 -19.67
C VAL A 136 22.39 4.01 -18.23
N THR A 137 22.20 5.00 -17.38
CA THR A 137 22.59 4.93 -15.96
C THR A 137 21.75 5.85 -15.08
N GLY A 138 21.72 5.57 -13.80
CA GLY A 138 21.19 6.48 -12.76
C GLY A 138 22.30 7.26 -12.05
N ASP A 139 23.57 7.11 -12.44
CA ASP A 139 24.70 7.81 -11.85
C ASP A 139 24.99 9.13 -12.60
N ARG A 140 25.28 10.16 -11.85
CA ARG A 140 25.63 11.48 -12.39
C ARG A 140 27.07 11.58 -12.88
N ASP A 141 27.92 10.67 -12.46
CA ASP A 141 29.33 10.69 -12.87
C ASP A 141 29.48 10.40 -14.36
N ALA A 142 28.51 9.70 -14.98
CA ALA A 142 28.42 9.52 -16.40
C ALA A 142 28.23 10.83 -17.20
N TYR A 143 27.85 11.94 -16.57
CA TYR A 143 27.71 13.25 -17.24
C TYR A 143 29.02 13.74 -17.87
N GLN A 144 30.17 13.37 -17.30
CA GLN A 144 31.47 13.66 -17.87
C GLN A 144 31.75 12.98 -19.23
N LEU A 145 30.93 11.98 -19.60
CA LEU A 145 31.07 11.23 -20.84
C LEU A 145 30.37 11.88 -22.04
N VAL A 146 29.40 12.78 -21.77
CA VAL A 146 28.57 13.39 -22.82
C VAL A 146 29.45 14.22 -23.74
N GLU A 147 29.36 13.91 -25.04
CA GLU A 147 30.15 14.55 -26.12
C GLU A 147 29.33 14.55 -27.42
N ASP A 148 28.81 15.73 -27.79
CA ASP A 148 28.02 15.85 -29.04
C ASP A 148 28.86 15.70 -30.28
N PRO A 149 28.36 15.05 -31.34
CA PRO A 149 27.06 14.39 -31.45
C PRO A 149 27.07 12.93 -31.01
N HIS A 150 28.18 12.38 -30.53
CA HIS A 150 28.40 10.96 -30.41
C HIS A 150 27.93 10.31 -29.13
N ILE A 151 28.15 10.91 -27.95
CA ILE A 151 27.84 10.30 -26.66
C ILE A 151 26.74 11.07 -25.94
N ARG A 152 25.64 10.41 -25.64
CA ARG A 152 24.54 10.92 -24.84
C ARG A 152 24.25 10.04 -23.64
N VAL A 153 23.77 10.61 -22.56
CA VAL A 153 23.39 9.89 -21.34
C VAL A 153 21.88 9.86 -21.22
N LEU A 154 21.33 8.66 -21.19
CA LEU A 154 19.94 8.40 -20.85
C LEU A 154 19.83 8.18 -19.35
N TYR A 155 19.54 9.25 -18.63
CA TYR A 155 19.50 9.28 -17.19
C TYR A 155 18.13 8.86 -16.66
N ASN A 156 18.07 7.84 -15.82
CA ASN A 156 16.84 7.42 -15.20
C ASN A 156 16.49 8.33 -14.00
N LYS A 157 15.37 9.06 -14.09
CA LYS A 157 14.92 10.02 -13.07
C LYS A 157 14.16 9.36 -11.93
N ARG A 158 13.13 8.53 -12.25
CA ARG A 158 12.25 7.93 -11.24
C ARG A 158 11.61 6.64 -11.78
N GLY A 159 11.50 5.60 -10.91
CA GLY A 159 10.87 4.33 -11.26
C GLY A 159 11.54 3.62 -12.42
N VAL A 160 10.79 2.83 -13.19
CA VAL A 160 11.29 1.98 -14.27
C VAL A 160 11.11 2.58 -15.67
N SER A 161 10.40 3.71 -15.84
CA SER A 161 10.01 4.27 -17.14
C SER A 161 10.32 5.76 -17.34
N ASP A 162 10.75 6.50 -16.31
CA ASP A 162 11.00 7.95 -16.40
C ASP A 162 12.49 8.23 -16.70
N TYR A 163 12.82 8.46 -17.95
CA TYR A 163 14.17 8.75 -18.44
C TYR A 163 14.28 10.16 -19.01
N ALA A 164 15.49 10.72 -18.98
CA ALA A 164 15.84 11.93 -19.72
C ALA A 164 17.12 11.71 -20.50
N LEU A 165 17.07 11.94 -21.80
CA LEU A 165 18.26 11.90 -22.67
C LEU A 165 18.96 13.25 -22.62
N TYR A 166 20.21 13.26 -22.18
CA TYR A 166 21.04 14.45 -22.06
C TYR A 166 22.12 14.49 -23.13
N ASP A 167 22.20 15.60 -23.80
CA ASP A 167 23.29 16.09 -24.62
C ASP A 167 24.14 17.13 -23.85
N GLU A 168 25.15 17.72 -24.46
CA GLU A 168 25.98 18.74 -23.81
C GLU A 168 25.18 19.92 -23.26
N ALA A 169 24.21 20.42 -24.04
CA ALA A 169 23.36 21.53 -23.64
C ALA A 169 22.46 21.15 -22.44
N GLY A 170 21.91 19.94 -22.43
CA GLY A 170 21.11 19.42 -21.33
C GLY A 170 21.89 19.24 -20.04
N ILE A 171 23.16 18.84 -20.11
CA ILE A 171 24.05 18.78 -18.93
C ILE A 171 24.38 20.19 -18.43
N GLU A 172 24.70 21.12 -19.32
CA GLU A 172 24.99 22.50 -18.92
C GLU A 172 23.77 23.19 -18.30
N GLU A 173 22.58 22.99 -18.84
CA GLU A 173 21.34 23.49 -18.21
C GLU A 173 21.13 22.91 -16.80
N ARG A 174 21.41 21.62 -16.63
CA ARG A 174 21.15 20.90 -15.38
C ARG A 174 22.15 21.20 -14.28
N THR A 175 23.43 21.32 -14.62
CA THR A 175 24.54 21.41 -13.66
C THR A 175 25.15 22.80 -13.60
N GLY A 176 24.96 23.60 -14.63
CA GLY A 176 25.58 24.92 -14.81
C GLY A 176 27.03 24.84 -15.31
N VAL A 177 27.55 23.66 -15.70
CA VAL A 177 28.86 23.46 -16.29
C VAL A 177 28.77 22.51 -17.49
N LYS A 178 29.75 22.61 -18.41
CA LYS A 178 29.85 21.66 -19.53
C LYS A 178 30.28 20.28 -19.06
N PRO A 179 29.96 19.22 -19.83
CA PRO A 179 30.41 17.86 -19.51
C PRO A 179 31.92 17.75 -19.28
N SER A 180 32.73 18.43 -20.07
CA SER A 180 34.21 18.48 -19.93
C SER A 180 34.70 19.01 -18.58
N ASP A 181 33.90 19.82 -17.94
CA ASP A 181 34.22 20.50 -16.69
C ASP A 181 33.55 19.85 -15.47
N TYR A 182 32.77 18.77 -15.72
CA TYR A 182 31.94 18.13 -14.71
C TYR A 182 32.76 17.51 -13.56
N VAL A 183 33.90 16.88 -13.87
CA VAL A 183 34.76 16.27 -12.85
C VAL A 183 35.31 17.33 -11.89
N ALA A 184 35.79 18.46 -12.39
CA ALA A 184 36.27 19.57 -11.57
C ALA A 184 35.17 20.19 -10.71
N TYR A 185 33.96 20.32 -11.28
CA TYR A 185 32.75 20.73 -10.56
C TYR A 185 32.39 19.76 -9.43
N ALA A 186 32.37 18.45 -9.72
CA ALA A 186 32.05 17.40 -8.74
C ALA A 186 33.11 17.34 -7.63
N ALA A 187 34.39 17.47 -7.94
CA ALA A 187 35.47 17.46 -6.97
C ALA A 187 35.36 18.59 -5.94
N LEU A 188 34.92 19.79 -6.36
CA LEU A 188 34.68 20.93 -5.45
C LEU A 188 33.42 20.73 -4.60
N ARG A 189 32.34 20.23 -5.20
CA ARG A 189 31.06 19.96 -4.53
C ARG A 189 31.17 18.79 -3.56
N GLY A 190 31.94 17.78 -3.92
CA GLY A 190 31.99 16.48 -3.28
C GLY A 190 30.84 15.57 -3.72
N ASP A 191 30.97 14.29 -3.41
CA ASP A 191 29.90 13.30 -3.54
C ASP A 191 29.66 12.54 -2.23
N PRO A 192 28.53 12.84 -1.55
CA PRO A 192 28.15 12.16 -0.33
C PRO A 192 27.82 10.67 -0.54
N SER A 193 27.37 10.24 -1.74
CA SER A 193 27.01 8.85 -2.03
C SER A 193 28.25 7.97 -2.04
N ASP A 194 29.39 8.51 -2.48
CA ASP A 194 30.68 7.85 -2.51
C ASP A 194 31.57 8.15 -1.31
N ASN A 195 31.02 8.89 -0.35
CA ASN A 195 31.73 9.33 0.85
C ASN A 195 32.97 10.20 0.52
N LEU A 196 32.86 11.00 -0.53
CA LEU A 196 33.89 11.95 -0.96
C LEU A 196 33.49 13.39 -0.55
N PRO A 197 33.96 13.92 0.58
CA PRO A 197 33.60 15.26 1.01
C PRO A 197 34.23 16.32 0.10
N GLY A 198 33.43 17.31 -0.32
CA GLY A 198 33.88 18.48 -1.06
C GLY A 198 34.46 19.61 -0.20
N VAL A 199 34.50 20.79 -0.78
CA VAL A 199 34.92 22.03 -0.06
C VAL A 199 33.78 22.51 0.84
N ASN A 200 34.09 22.79 2.09
CA ASN A 200 33.06 23.22 3.03
C ASN A 200 32.41 24.55 2.58
N GLY A 201 31.09 24.56 2.49
CA GLY A 201 30.31 25.74 2.04
C GLY A 201 30.28 25.93 0.51
N VAL A 202 30.82 25.00 -0.27
CA VAL A 202 30.73 24.99 -1.73
C VAL A 202 29.67 23.94 -2.15
N GLY A 203 28.50 24.41 -2.53
CA GLY A 203 27.44 23.60 -3.12
C GLY A 203 27.39 23.76 -4.65
N GLU A 204 26.40 23.14 -5.30
CA GLU A 204 26.25 23.09 -6.77
C GLU A 204 26.44 24.46 -7.44
N LYS A 205 25.73 25.50 -7.00
CA LYS A 205 25.83 26.84 -7.61
C LYS A 205 27.20 27.52 -7.45
N THR A 206 27.85 27.26 -6.32
CA THR A 206 29.15 27.88 -6.03
C THR A 206 30.26 27.16 -6.81
N ALA A 207 30.18 25.80 -6.88
CA ALA A 207 31.12 25.02 -7.66
C ALA A 207 31.03 25.38 -9.16
N ALA A 208 29.81 25.44 -9.72
CA ALA A 208 29.61 25.84 -11.11
C ALA A 208 30.14 27.26 -11.39
N LYS A 209 29.88 28.20 -10.48
CA LYS A 209 30.41 29.57 -10.64
C LYS A 209 31.95 29.61 -10.65
N LEU A 210 32.61 28.84 -9.78
CA LEU A 210 34.08 28.80 -9.70
C LEU A 210 34.67 28.16 -10.98
N ILE A 211 34.12 27.05 -11.42
CA ILE A 211 34.63 26.37 -12.62
C ILE A 211 34.39 27.21 -13.86
N ASN A 212 33.22 27.79 -14.05
CA ASN A 212 32.99 28.70 -15.17
C ASN A 212 33.88 29.97 -15.17
N ALA A 213 34.36 30.41 -14.00
CA ALA A 213 35.21 31.58 -13.90
C ALA A 213 36.69 31.27 -14.15
N TYR A 214 37.18 30.08 -13.74
CA TYR A 214 38.59 29.75 -13.76
C TYR A 214 38.92 28.54 -14.67
N GLY A 215 37.95 27.79 -15.13
CA GLY A 215 38.12 26.66 -16.04
C GLY A 215 38.63 25.40 -15.35
N THR A 216 39.77 25.43 -14.72
CA THR A 216 40.41 24.28 -14.07
C THR A 216 40.61 24.47 -12.57
N ILE A 217 40.79 23.38 -11.86
CA ILE A 217 41.10 23.40 -10.42
C ILE A 217 42.47 24.09 -10.16
N GLU A 218 43.44 23.82 -11.00
CA GLU A 218 44.76 24.44 -10.89
C GLU A 218 44.70 25.96 -11.03
N GLU A 219 43.94 26.45 -12.02
CA GLU A 219 43.76 27.89 -12.22
C GLU A 219 42.97 28.52 -11.07
N LEU A 220 41.96 27.87 -10.55
CA LEU A 220 41.21 28.28 -9.36
C LEU A 220 42.15 28.49 -8.15
N TYR A 221 43.05 27.53 -7.91
CA TYR A 221 43.94 27.62 -6.76
C TYR A 221 45.04 28.69 -6.93
N GLN A 222 45.45 29.02 -8.16
CA GLN A 222 46.32 30.18 -8.42
C GLN A 222 45.61 31.51 -8.09
N HIS A 223 44.28 31.53 -8.21
CA HIS A 223 43.46 32.73 -7.97
C HIS A 223 42.62 32.64 -6.70
N VAL A 224 43.00 31.79 -5.76
CA VAL A 224 42.26 31.58 -4.52
C VAL A 224 42.16 32.86 -3.68
N THR A 225 43.12 33.74 -3.80
CA THR A 225 43.18 35.07 -3.12
C THR A 225 42.09 36.02 -3.60
N ASP A 226 41.50 35.79 -4.74
CA ASP A 226 40.44 36.64 -5.31
C ASP A 226 39.06 36.30 -4.69
N GLN A 227 39.00 35.26 -3.86
CA GLN A 227 37.78 34.80 -3.20
C GLN A 227 37.56 35.55 -1.87
N THR A 228 36.33 35.46 -1.35
CA THR A 228 36.01 35.97 -0.01
C THR A 228 36.89 35.28 1.05
N PRO A 229 37.24 35.93 2.15
CA PRO A 229 38.15 35.37 3.15
C PRO A 229 37.77 34.00 3.67
N LYS A 230 36.48 33.77 3.86
CA LYS A 230 35.95 32.46 4.30
C LYS A 230 36.10 31.40 3.23
N LEU A 231 35.80 31.71 1.96
CA LEU A 231 35.91 30.76 0.86
C LEU A 231 37.40 30.47 0.55
N GLN A 232 38.27 31.50 0.64
CA GLN A 232 39.71 31.32 0.52
C GLN A 232 40.26 30.34 1.55
N GLN A 233 39.84 30.50 2.82
CA GLN A 233 40.21 29.56 3.89
C GLN A 233 39.71 28.14 3.58
N ASN A 234 38.43 27.98 3.26
CA ASN A 234 37.82 26.67 3.01
C ASN A 234 38.44 25.97 1.80
N LEU A 235 38.76 26.69 0.73
CA LEU A 235 39.47 26.15 -0.43
C LEU A 235 40.90 25.74 -0.04
N GLY A 236 41.67 26.57 0.68
CA GLY A 236 43.02 26.24 1.09
C GLY A 236 43.08 25.01 2.03
N GLU A 237 42.13 24.86 2.94
CA GLU A 237 42.01 23.67 3.81
C GLU A 237 41.61 22.40 3.07
N ALA A 238 40.99 22.53 1.88
CA ALA A 238 40.49 21.41 1.09
C ALA A 238 41.33 21.05 -0.13
N GLU A 239 42.45 21.76 -0.40
CA GLU A 239 43.23 21.65 -1.65
C GLU A 239 43.63 20.21 -1.96
N ASP A 240 44.29 19.52 -1.03
CA ASP A 240 44.73 18.13 -1.23
C ASP A 240 43.55 17.16 -1.46
N ARG A 241 42.44 17.42 -0.74
CA ARG A 241 41.22 16.61 -0.88
C ARG A 241 40.57 16.83 -2.24
N VAL A 242 40.50 18.05 -2.74
CA VAL A 242 39.95 18.34 -4.07
C VAL A 242 40.78 17.72 -5.17
N LYS A 243 42.12 17.73 -5.05
CA LYS A 243 43.00 17.03 -5.99
C LYS A 243 42.79 15.52 -5.97
N LEU A 244 42.60 14.95 -4.77
CA LEU A 244 42.28 13.55 -4.63
C LEU A 244 40.91 13.21 -5.22
N ASN A 245 39.90 14.06 -4.98
CA ASN A 245 38.56 13.88 -5.56
C ASN A 245 38.61 13.90 -7.11
N LEU A 246 39.43 14.77 -7.73
CA LEU A 246 39.63 14.77 -9.17
C LEU A 246 40.10 13.40 -9.67
N GLU A 247 41.13 12.85 -9.04
CA GLU A 247 41.68 11.53 -9.42
C GLU A 247 40.66 10.39 -9.25
N LEU A 248 39.79 10.47 -8.22
CA LEU A 248 38.84 9.42 -7.90
C LEU A 248 37.53 9.52 -8.70
N MET A 249 37.10 10.74 -9.06
CA MET A 249 35.84 10.97 -9.80
C MET A 249 36.04 10.95 -11.31
N GLU A 250 37.25 11.02 -11.82
CA GLU A 250 37.54 10.87 -13.22
C GLU A 250 37.36 9.39 -13.62
N LEU A 251 36.54 9.14 -14.66
CA LEU A 251 36.33 7.80 -15.19
C LEU A 251 37.46 7.39 -16.13
N LEU A 252 37.95 6.18 -15.94
CA LEU A 252 39.01 5.60 -16.80
C LEU A 252 38.41 5.27 -18.17
N ARG A 253 39.11 5.70 -19.23
CA ARG A 253 38.66 5.53 -20.63
C ARG A 253 39.50 4.56 -21.45
N ASP A 254 40.45 3.90 -20.82
CA ASP A 254 41.48 3.04 -21.48
C ASP A 254 41.69 1.72 -20.70
N VAL A 255 40.69 1.25 -20.00
CA VAL A 255 40.71 -0.03 -19.26
C VAL A 255 40.96 -1.16 -20.25
N PRO A 256 41.92 -2.09 -20.02
CA PRO A 256 42.21 -3.23 -20.90
C PRO A 256 41.13 -4.31 -20.78
N LEU A 257 40.00 -4.07 -21.43
CA LEU A 257 38.84 -4.98 -21.41
C LEU A 257 39.11 -6.21 -22.30
N ASP A 258 38.54 -7.34 -21.86
CA ASP A 258 38.60 -8.59 -22.67
C ASP A 258 37.69 -8.51 -23.90
N LEU A 259 36.60 -7.69 -23.83
CA LEU A 259 35.67 -7.41 -24.93
C LEU A 259 35.74 -5.93 -25.31
N GLY A 260 35.86 -5.63 -26.59
CA GLY A 260 35.78 -4.28 -27.11
C GLY A 260 34.41 -3.97 -27.69
N VAL A 261 34.18 -2.70 -28.07
CA VAL A 261 32.90 -2.28 -28.67
C VAL A 261 32.50 -3.07 -29.92
N GLY A 262 33.47 -3.66 -30.62
CA GLY A 262 33.22 -4.51 -31.78
C GLY A 262 32.66 -5.89 -31.47
N ASP A 263 32.71 -6.29 -30.21
CA ASP A 263 32.25 -7.59 -29.72
C ASP A 263 30.89 -7.48 -29.04
N LEU A 264 30.22 -6.30 -29.08
CA LEU A 264 28.91 -6.02 -28.48
C LEU A 264 27.76 -6.24 -29.47
N ASP A 265 27.98 -6.84 -30.62
CA ASP A 265 26.91 -7.24 -31.53
C ASP A 265 25.91 -8.14 -30.77
N LEU A 266 24.61 -7.93 -30.96
CA LEU A 266 23.62 -8.80 -30.36
C LEU A 266 23.74 -10.21 -30.96
N ASP A 267 24.09 -11.18 -30.16
CA ASP A 267 24.03 -12.58 -30.56
C ASP A 267 22.58 -12.98 -30.85
N PRO A 268 22.32 -13.89 -31.80
CA PRO A 268 20.96 -14.39 -31.99
C PRO A 268 20.43 -14.95 -30.68
N PRO A 269 19.33 -14.39 -30.15
CA PRO A 269 18.76 -14.86 -28.88
C PRO A 269 18.37 -16.33 -29.03
N LYS A 270 18.48 -17.08 -27.92
CA LYS A 270 18.22 -18.52 -27.89
C LYS A 270 16.79 -18.78 -27.38
N PRO A 271 15.78 -18.99 -28.25
CA PRO A 271 14.39 -19.06 -27.86
C PRO A 271 14.12 -20.07 -26.73
N ALA A 272 14.67 -21.28 -26.83
CA ALA A 272 14.45 -22.31 -25.83
C ALA A 272 15.02 -21.97 -24.45
N GLU A 273 16.19 -21.28 -24.39
CA GLU A 273 16.77 -20.86 -23.11
C GLU A 273 15.98 -19.69 -22.50
N ILE A 274 15.41 -18.79 -23.34
CA ILE A 274 14.53 -17.70 -22.91
C ILE A 274 13.24 -18.29 -22.33
N GLU A 275 12.63 -19.26 -23.01
CA GLU A 275 11.44 -19.95 -22.52
C GLU A 275 11.69 -20.61 -21.17
N GLU A 276 12.75 -21.43 -21.05
CA GLU A 276 13.10 -22.11 -19.80
C GLU A 276 13.32 -21.13 -18.64
N LEU A 277 14.04 -20.02 -18.90
CA LEU A 277 14.31 -19.00 -17.89
C LEU A 277 13.03 -18.24 -17.50
N PHE A 278 12.18 -17.87 -18.44
CA PHE A 278 10.96 -17.12 -18.16
C PHE A 278 9.90 -18.02 -17.51
N ASP A 279 9.83 -19.30 -17.85
CA ASP A 279 9.01 -20.28 -17.15
C ASP A 279 9.50 -20.51 -15.72
N PHE A 280 10.81 -20.61 -15.49
CA PHE A 280 11.41 -20.70 -14.16
C PHE A 280 11.12 -19.46 -13.30
N LEU A 281 11.17 -18.28 -13.90
CA LEU A 281 10.90 -16.99 -13.23
C LEU A 281 9.40 -16.66 -13.18
N GLU A 282 8.56 -17.46 -13.83
CA GLU A 282 7.10 -17.23 -13.98
C GLU A 282 6.77 -15.88 -14.66
N PHE A 283 7.63 -15.44 -15.59
CA PHE A 283 7.53 -14.16 -16.32
C PHE A 283 6.65 -14.25 -17.58
N ARG A 284 5.40 -14.64 -17.42
CA ARG A 284 4.49 -14.86 -18.56
C ARG A 284 4.33 -13.61 -19.43
N SER A 285 3.99 -12.47 -18.83
CA SER A 285 3.79 -11.21 -19.55
C SER A 285 5.08 -10.64 -20.20
N LEU A 286 6.25 -10.88 -19.59
CA LEU A 286 7.53 -10.45 -20.18
C LEU A 286 7.99 -11.38 -21.31
N ARG A 287 7.51 -12.62 -21.35
CA ARG A 287 7.78 -13.56 -22.45
C ARG A 287 7.24 -13.02 -23.77
N ASP A 288 5.98 -12.59 -23.78
CA ASP A 288 5.34 -12.03 -24.97
C ASP A 288 6.01 -10.72 -25.40
N PHE A 289 6.32 -9.87 -24.41
CA PHE A 289 7.04 -8.63 -24.68
C PHE A 289 8.46 -8.88 -25.22
N ALA A 290 9.18 -9.89 -24.72
CA ALA A 290 10.48 -10.29 -25.26
C ALA A 290 10.35 -10.85 -26.69
N ALA A 291 9.31 -11.66 -26.95
CA ALA A 291 9.02 -12.19 -28.28
C ALA A 291 8.80 -11.07 -29.31
N GLU A 292 8.01 -10.05 -28.94
CA GLU A 292 7.76 -8.86 -29.76
C GLU A 292 9.05 -8.07 -30.03
N VAL A 293 9.79 -7.72 -28.96
CA VAL A 293 10.96 -6.83 -29.05
C VAL A 293 12.13 -7.49 -29.79
N LEU A 294 12.33 -8.78 -29.58
CA LEU A 294 13.44 -9.54 -30.15
C LEU A 294 13.08 -10.24 -31.48
N HIS A 295 11.83 -10.09 -31.92
CA HIS A 295 11.30 -10.75 -33.15
C HIS A 295 11.48 -12.27 -33.13
N LEU A 296 11.21 -12.89 -31.97
CA LEU A 296 11.34 -14.32 -31.76
C LEU A 296 10.00 -15.03 -31.83
N ASP A 297 10.00 -16.23 -32.39
CA ASP A 297 8.94 -17.20 -32.15
C ASP A 297 9.33 -18.02 -30.92
N LEU A 298 8.97 -17.51 -29.74
CA LEU A 298 9.08 -18.25 -28.48
C LEU A 298 7.89 -19.16 -28.43
N GLY A 299 8.06 -20.39 -28.94
CA GLY A 299 7.03 -21.40 -29.13
C GLY A 299 5.93 -21.35 -28.08
N GLY A 300 4.81 -20.77 -28.42
CA GLY A 300 3.69 -20.61 -27.53
C GLY A 300 3.09 -21.99 -27.24
N ALA A 301 2.93 -22.32 -25.98
CA ALA A 301 1.81 -23.18 -25.62
C ALA A 301 0.57 -22.48 -26.18
N GLY A 302 -0.06 -23.06 -27.16
CA GLY A 302 -1.12 -22.61 -28.03
C GLY A 302 -1.81 -21.30 -27.67
N ASP A 303 -1.90 -20.44 -28.65
CA ASP A 303 -2.52 -19.11 -28.69
C ASP A 303 -1.88 -18.09 -27.76
N GLY A 304 -1.26 -17.04 -28.36
CA GLY A 304 -0.70 -15.88 -27.68
C GLY A 304 -1.66 -15.35 -26.65
N ALA A 305 -1.12 -14.74 -25.57
CA ALA A 305 -1.95 -14.04 -24.60
C ALA A 305 -2.92 -13.18 -25.40
N GLY A 306 -4.17 -13.66 -25.50
CA GLY A 306 -5.17 -13.00 -26.30
C GLY A 306 -5.47 -11.68 -25.59
N VAL A 307 -5.29 -10.57 -26.27
CA VAL A 307 -5.88 -9.33 -25.82
C VAL A 307 -7.39 -9.59 -25.84
N LEU A 308 -8.04 -9.42 -24.69
CA LEU A 308 -9.46 -9.65 -24.59
C LEU A 308 -10.20 -8.66 -25.50
N GLU A 309 -10.93 -9.17 -26.48
CA GLU A 309 -11.76 -8.37 -27.36
C GLU A 309 -13.22 -8.49 -26.94
N ALA A 310 -13.98 -7.40 -27.03
CA ALA A 310 -15.41 -7.39 -26.74
C ALA A 310 -16.20 -6.90 -27.94
N ALA A 311 -17.16 -7.69 -28.39
CA ALA A 311 -18.21 -7.26 -29.28
C ALA A 311 -19.41 -6.81 -28.44
N VAL A 312 -19.58 -5.48 -28.29
CA VAL A 312 -20.61 -4.92 -27.41
C VAL A 312 -21.83 -4.46 -28.22
N GLU A 313 -22.98 -5.09 -27.97
CA GLU A 313 -24.27 -4.66 -28.48
C GLU A 313 -24.88 -3.64 -27.52
N VAL A 314 -25.20 -2.44 -28.03
CA VAL A 314 -25.85 -1.39 -27.23
C VAL A 314 -27.37 -1.48 -27.43
N VAL A 315 -28.09 -1.77 -26.36
CA VAL A 315 -29.54 -1.81 -26.38
C VAL A 315 -30.14 -0.40 -26.53
N SER A 316 -31.07 -0.24 -27.44
CA SER A 316 -31.60 1.06 -27.83
C SER A 316 -32.99 1.40 -27.27
N ASN A 317 -33.69 0.41 -26.66
CA ASN A 317 -35.03 0.62 -26.12
C ASN A 317 -35.29 -0.27 -24.90
N ALA A 318 -36.26 0.10 -24.09
CA ALA A 318 -36.56 -0.55 -22.82
C ALA A 318 -37.15 -1.98 -22.98
N GLU A 319 -37.87 -2.25 -24.07
CA GLU A 319 -38.45 -3.58 -24.33
C GLU A 319 -37.31 -4.61 -24.58
N ALA A 320 -36.32 -4.24 -25.39
CA ALA A 320 -35.14 -5.05 -25.63
C ALA A 320 -34.30 -5.24 -24.35
N ALA A 321 -34.18 -4.20 -23.51
CA ALA A 321 -33.51 -4.32 -22.22
C ALA A 321 -34.21 -5.32 -21.29
N ALA A 322 -35.53 -5.25 -21.21
CA ALA A 322 -36.34 -6.18 -20.44
C ALA A 322 -36.24 -7.62 -20.98
N GLU A 323 -36.18 -7.81 -22.31
CA GLU A 323 -36.00 -9.12 -22.93
C GLU A 323 -34.64 -9.74 -22.58
N VAL A 324 -33.55 -8.94 -22.64
CA VAL A 324 -32.21 -9.37 -22.25
C VAL A 324 -32.19 -9.82 -20.79
N LEU A 325 -32.68 -8.99 -19.86
CA LEU A 325 -32.72 -9.29 -18.43
C LEU A 325 -33.58 -10.52 -18.13
N SER A 326 -34.75 -10.64 -18.77
CA SER A 326 -35.65 -11.81 -18.61
C SER A 326 -34.99 -13.11 -19.08
N ARG A 327 -34.26 -13.05 -20.19
CA ARG A 327 -33.50 -14.19 -20.70
C ARG A 327 -32.40 -14.61 -19.73
N LEU A 328 -31.66 -13.63 -19.17
CA LEU A 328 -30.59 -13.88 -18.21
C LEU A 328 -31.14 -14.37 -16.87
N ALA A 329 -32.29 -13.86 -16.42
CA ALA A 329 -32.98 -14.35 -15.23
C ALA A 329 -33.39 -15.84 -15.33
N ALA A 330 -33.55 -16.36 -16.53
CA ALA A 330 -33.81 -17.77 -16.78
C ALA A 330 -32.54 -18.62 -16.91
N SER A 331 -31.33 -18.04 -16.81
CA SER A 331 -30.07 -18.78 -16.87
C SER A 331 -29.91 -19.68 -15.65
N ALA A 332 -29.41 -20.87 -15.86
CA ALA A 332 -29.03 -21.79 -14.79
C ALA A 332 -27.63 -21.48 -14.25
N ASP A 333 -26.78 -20.85 -15.06
CA ASP A 333 -25.43 -20.50 -14.73
C ASP A 333 -25.37 -19.01 -14.28
N PRO A 334 -24.47 -18.66 -13.33
CA PRO A 334 -24.28 -17.27 -12.90
C PRO A 334 -23.86 -16.35 -14.04
N VAL A 335 -24.44 -15.16 -14.10
CA VAL A 335 -24.21 -14.17 -15.15
C VAL A 335 -23.07 -13.23 -14.74
N ALA A 336 -22.04 -13.13 -15.56
CA ALA A 336 -20.99 -12.15 -15.36
C ALA A 336 -21.43 -10.77 -15.86
N LEU A 337 -21.18 -9.75 -15.03
CA LEU A 337 -21.59 -8.40 -15.33
C LEU A 337 -20.58 -7.35 -14.83
N ALA A 338 -20.64 -6.15 -15.39
CA ALA A 338 -19.86 -5.00 -14.94
C ALA A 338 -20.65 -3.70 -15.08
N ALA A 339 -20.54 -2.85 -14.06
CA ALA A 339 -21.15 -1.54 -14.07
C ALA A 339 -20.24 -0.51 -14.74
N GLY A 340 -20.79 0.31 -15.60
CA GLY A 340 -20.11 1.47 -16.17
C GLY A 340 -20.40 2.73 -15.37
N TRP A 341 -19.36 3.31 -14.78
CA TRP A 341 -19.46 4.45 -13.90
C TRP A 341 -18.98 5.73 -14.59
N GLY A 342 -19.71 6.83 -14.36
CA GLY A 342 -19.28 8.18 -14.72
C GLY A 342 -18.35 8.78 -13.65
N ASP A 343 -18.07 10.07 -13.78
CA ASP A 343 -17.27 10.82 -12.83
C ASP A 343 -17.85 10.79 -11.41
N PRO A 344 -16.99 10.96 -10.38
CA PRO A 344 -17.44 11.10 -9.01
C PRO A 344 -18.43 12.26 -8.86
N LEU A 345 -19.50 12.03 -8.10
CA LEU A 345 -20.50 13.07 -7.80
C LEU A 345 -19.91 14.20 -6.92
N ASP A 346 -18.94 13.89 -6.09
CA ASP A 346 -18.17 14.83 -5.28
C ASP A 346 -16.71 14.36 -5.20
N ALA A 347 -15.76 15.27 -5.44
CA ALA A 347 -14.32 14.96 -5.40
C ALA A 347 -13.82 14.44 -4.03
N ARG A 348 -14.57 14.73 -2.94
CA ARG A 348 -14.27 14.24 -1.59
C ARG A 348 -14.79 12.82 -1.32
N GLN A 349 -15.67 12.32 -2.21
CA GLN A 349 -16.24 10.99 -2.16
C GLN A 349 -16.11 10.29 -3.52
N PRO A 350 -14.89 9.93 -3.92
CA PRO A 350 -14.61 9.39 -5.26
C PRO A 350 -15.30 8.05 -5.53
N HIS A 351 -15.73 7.35 -4.49
CA HIS A 351 -16.50 6.11 -4.58
C HIS A 351 -17.96 6.34 -4.96
N ARG A 352 -18.53 7.54 -4.76
CA ARG A 352 -19.89 7.89 -5.16
C ARG A 352 -19.89 8.36 -6.60
N ARG A 353 -20.19 7.44 -7.50
CA ARG A 353 -20.24 7.68 -8.93
C ARG A 353 -21.66 7.48 -9.46
N ARG A 354 -21.95 8.14 -10.57
CA ARG A 354 -23.21 7.93 -11.27
C ARG A 354 -23.10 6.66 -12.11
N LEU A 355 -24.04 5.73 -11.96
CA LEU A 355 -24.17 4.62 -12.89
C LEU A 355 -24.61 5.17 -14.26
N LEU A 356 -23.93 4.74 -15.32
CA LEU A 356 -24.26 5.09 -16.71
C LEU A 356 -24.88 3.93 -17.46
N GLY A 357 -24.61 2.72 -17.04
CA GLY A 357 -25.22 1.49 -17.56
C GLY A 357 -24.59 0.23 -17.00
N LEU A 358 -25.08 -0.91 -17.44
CA LEU A 358 -24.66 -2.24 -17.03
C LEU A 358 -24.27 -3.04 -18.27
N ALA A 359 -23.09 -3.61 -18.29
CA ALA A 359 -22.69 -4.61 -19.28
C ALA A 359 -22.93 -6.02 -18.72
N VAL A 360 -23.49 -6.92 -19.53
CA VAL A 360 -23.71 -8.32 -19.19
C VAL A 360 -23.15 -9.21 -20.28
N VAL A 361 -22.55 -10.33 -19.92
CA VAL A 361 -22.01 -11.30 -20.88
C VAL A 361 -23.18 -12.04 -21.53
N ALA A 362 -23.21 -12.03 -22.87
CA ALA A 362 -24.22 -12.75 -23.65
C ALA A 362 -23.70 -14.08 -24.21
N ASP A 363 -22.45 -14.10 -24.65
CA ASP A 363 -21.74 -15.27 -25.14
C ASP A 363 -20.23 -15.10 -24.85
N LEU A 364 -19.72 -15.91 -23.93
CA LEU A 364 -18.33 -15.84 -23.51
C LEU A 364 -17.37 -16.34 -24.60
N GLU A 365 -17.73 -17.42 -25.31
CA GLU A 365 -16.88 -18.00 -26.36
C GLU A 365 -16.75 -17.06 -27.57
N ALA A 366 -17.82 -16.33 -27.89
CA ALA A 366 -17.84 -15.35 -28.97
C ALA A 366 -17.36 -13.96 -28.54
N GLY A 367 -16.99 -13.73 -27.26
CA GLY A 367 -16.59 -12.43 -26.74
C GLY A 367 -17.71 -11.38 -26.79
N GLN A 368 -18.97 -11.80 -26.66
CA GLN A 368 -20.12 -10.91 -26.81
C GLN A 368 -20.63 -10.44 -25.46
N ALA A 369 -20.80 -9.12 -25.33
CA ALA A 369 -21.45 -8.48 -24.22
C ALA A 369 -22.58 -7.55 -24.69
N VAL A 370 -23.56 -7.31 -23.83
CA VAL A 370 -24.67 -6.41 -24.07
C VAL A 370 -24.60 -5.27 -23.09
N TRP A 371 -24.62 -4.04 -23.60
CA TRP A 371 -24.67 -2.82 -22.80
C TRP A 371 -26.10 -2.32 -22.63
N LEU A 372 -26.52 -2.18 -21.38
CA LEU A 372 -27.83 -1.70 -20.97
C LEU A 372 -27.68 -0.27 -20.37
N PRO A 373 -27.98 0.80 -21.12
CA PRO A 373 -27.92 2.19 -20.61
C PRO A 373 -28.84 2.38 -19.39
N VAL A 374 -28.38 3.11 -18.37
CA VAL A 374 -29.12 3.32 -17.11
C VAL A 374 -30.52 3.88 -17.31
N GLY A 375 -30.70 4.83 -18.25
CA GLY A 375 -32.03 5.40 -18.52
C GLY A 375 -33.07 4.40 -19.01
N LEU A 376 -32.66 3.27 -19.63
CA LEU A 376 -33.56 2.17 -19.99
C LEU A 376 -33.85 1.29 -18.77
N LEU A 377 -32.88 1.11 -17.86
CA LEU A 377 -33.03 0.35 -16.63
C LEU A 377 -33.99 1.04 -15.65
N GLU A 378 -33.88 2.37 -15.51
CA GLU A 378 -34.72 3.17 -14.61
C GLU A 378 -36.19 3.33 -15.08
N SER A 379 -36.45 3.16 -16.38
CA SER A 379 -37.79 3.36 -16.95
C SER A 379 -38.62 2.07 -17.01
N ALA A 380 -38.64 1.39 -18.14
CA ALA A 380 -39.43 0.17 -18.33
C ALA A 380 -38.68 -1.12 -17.98
N GLY A 381 -37.38 -1.04 -17.66
CA GLY A 381 -36.56 -2.15 -17.25
C GLY A 381 -36.61 -2.47 -15.75
N HIS A 382 -37.26 -1.63 -14.91
CA HIS A 382 -37.28 -1.81 -13.45
C HIS A 382 -37.82 -3.18 -13.03
N ASP A 383 -38.98 -3.59 -13.53
CA ASP A 383 -39.58 -4.89 -13.20
C ASP A 383 -38.67 -6.06 -13.61
N ALA A 384 -37.96 -5.93 -14.73
CA ALA A 384 -37.01 -6.94 -15.20
C ALA A 384 -35.71 -6.95 -14.39
N LEU A 385 -35.25 -5.79 -13.90
CA LEU A 385 -34.14 -5.71 -12.95
C LEU A 385 -34.50 -6.36 -11.62
N ASP A 386 -35.68 -6.08 -11.09
CA ASP A 386 -36.16 -6.70 -9.87
C ASP A 386 -36.33 -8.22 -10.03
N ALA A 387 -36.87 -8.67 -11.17
CA ALA A 387 -36.96 -10.10 -11.51
C ALA A 387 -35.58 -10.77 -11.64
N PHE A 388 -34.54 -10.05 -12.07
CA PHE A 388 -33.19 -10.58 -12.19
C PHE A 388 -32.44 -10.57 -10.83
N PHE A 389 -32.32 -9.42 -10.19
CA PHE A 389 -31.53 -9.25 -8.96
C PHE A 389 -32.31 -9.66 -7.70
N GLY A 390 -33.58 -9.29 -7.57
CA GLY A 390 -34.41 -9.54 -6.39
C GLY A 390 -34.87 -10.99 -6.30
N ALA A 391 -35.01 -11.72 -7.41
CA ALA A 391 -35.34 -13.13 -7.42
C ALA A 391 -34.16 -14.07 -7.07
N GLY A 392 -32.94 -13.51 -6.86
CA GLY A 392 -31.76 -14.28 -6.51
C GLY A 392 -31.12 -15.03 -7.68
N THR A 393 -31.28 -14.54 -8.91
CA THR A 393 -30.54 -15.07 -10.06
C THR A 393 -29.04 -14.91 -9.79
N GLY A 394 -28.26 -15.99 -10.00
CA GLY A 394 -26.82 -15.98 -9.76
C GLY A 394 -26.10 -14.96 -10.66
N PHE A 395 -25.26 -14.13 -10.07
CA PHE A 395 -24.40 -13.22 -10.83
C PHE A 395 -23.01 -13.08 -10.23
N MET A 396 -22.06 -12.65 -11.07
CA MET A 396 -20.66 -12.45 -10.73
C MET A 396 -20.23 -11.07 -11.19
N ALA A 397 -19.39 -10.42 -10.40
CA ALA A 397 -18.88 -9.07 -10.72
C ALA A 397 -17.48 -8.84 -10.11
N HIS A 398 -16.97 -7.64 -10.27
CA HIS A 398 -15.77 -7.14 -9.60
C HIS A 398 -16.12 -5.83 -8.92
N ASP A 399 -15.76 -5.69 -7.63
CA ASP A 399 -16.11 -4.52 -6.80
C ASP A 399 -17.60 -4.18 -6.89
N VAL A 400 -18.43 -5.16 -6.54
CA VAL A 400 -19.87 -5.12 -6.84
C VAL A 400 -20.68 -4.24 -5.88
N LYS A 401 -20.17 -3.95 -4.69
CA LYS A 401 -20.92 -3.22 -3.64
C LYS A 401 -21.51 -1.88 -4.12
N PRO A 402 -20.81 -1.04 -4.92
CA PRO A 402 -21.42 0.18 -5.47
C PRO A 402 -22.65 -0.09 -6.35
N LEU A 403 -22.67 -1.20 -7.11
CA LEU A 403 -23.83 -1.60 -7.88
C LEU A 403 -25.00 -2.04 -6.99
N VAL A 404 -24.72 -2.81 -5.95
CA VAL A 404 -25.74 -3.20 -4.96
C VAL A 404 -26.35 -1.97 -4.26
N LEU A 405 -25.54 -0.98 -3.92
CA LEU A 405 -26.01 0.31 -3.38
C LEU A 405 -26.93 1.04 -4.36
N TRP A 406 -26.58 1.07 -5.65
CA TRP A 406 -27.42 1.68 -6.65
C TRP A 406 -28.76 0.91 -6.78
N LEU A 407 -28.74 -0.41 -6.81
CA LEU A 407 -29.97 -1.25 -6.85
C LEU A 407 -30.86 -0.97 -5.63
N LEU A 408 -30.29 -0.91 -4.44
CA LEU A 408 -31.03 -0.53 -3.22
C LEU A 408 -31.67 0.85 -3.33
N SER A 409 -31.01 1.81 -3.98
CA SER A 409 -31.57 3.14 -4.24
C SER A 409 -32.77 3.11 -5.20
N GLN A 410 -32.86 2.06 -6.03
CA GLN A 410 -34.02 1.78 -6.89
C GLN A 410 -35.09 0.91 -6.20
N GLY A 411 -34.89 0.54 -4.93
CA GLY A 411 -35.77 -0.35 -4.18
C GLY A 411 -35.57 -1.84 -4.50
N ILE A 412 -34.48 -2.20 -5.15
CA ILE A 412 -34.15 -3.60 -5.52
C ILE A 412 -33.04 -4.11 -4.60
N ASP A 413 -33.31 -5.22 -3.92
CA ASP A 413 -32.34 -5.87 -3.03
C ASP A 413 -31.72 -7.10 -3.70
N ALA A 414 -30.46 -6.99 -4.07
CA ALA A 414 -29.75 -8.03 -4.84
C ALA A 414 -29.27 -9.16 -3.92
N ALA A 415 -29.84 -10.37 -4.12
CA ALA A 415 -29.55 -11.54 -3.28
C ALA A 415 -28.69 -12.63 -3.97
N GLY A 416 -28.47 -12.54 -5.29
CA GLY A 416 -27.88 -13.62 -6.10
C GLY A 416 -26.38 -13.52 -6.34
N LEU A 417 -25.61 -12.71 -5.60
CA LEU A 417 -24.17 -12.61 -5.78
C LEU A 417 -23.49 -13.95 -5.48
N CYS A 418 -22.79 -14.52 -6.47
CA CYS A 418 -22.05 -15.77 -6.34
C CYS A 418 -20.53 -15.55 -6.19
N LEU A 419 -19.99 -14.52 -6.84
CA LEU A 419 -18.57 -14.20 -6.82
C LEU A 419 -18.35 -12.69 -7.00
N ASP A 420 -17.54 -12.11 -6.12
CA ASP A 420 -16.86 -10.84 -6.36
C ASP A 420 -15.37 -11.13 -6.58
N ALA A 421 -14.87 -10.82 -7.78
CA ALA A 421 -13.48 -11.13 -8.15
C ALA A 421 -12.46 -10.38 -7.30
N GLN A 422 -12.80 -9.17 -6.81
CA GLN A 422 -11.95 -8.41 -5.90
C GLN A 422 -11.83 -9.09 -4.53
N ILE A 423 -12.95 -9.55 -3.98
CA ILE A 423 -12.98 -10.25 -2.68
C ILE A 423 -12.26 -11.60 -2.78
N ALA A 424 -12.50 -12.36 -3.84
CA ALA A 424 -11.81 -13.63 -4.07
C ALA A 424 -10.28 -13.42 -4.14
N ALA A 425 -9.82 -12.42 -4.88
CA ALA A 425 -8.41 -12.08 -4.99
C ALA A 425 -7.81 -11.60 -3.65
N TYR A 426 -8.55 -10.80 -2.89
CA TYR A 426 -8.14 -10.40 -1.55
C TYR A 426 -7.98 -11.61 -0.60
N LEU A 427 -8.87 -12.58 -0.65
CA LEU A 427 -8.73 -13.78 0.18
C LEU A 427 -7.50 -14.60 -0.19
N LEU A 428 -7.16 -14.67 -1.47
CA LEU A 428 -5.98 -15.37 -1.98
C LEU A 428 -4.67 -14.68 -1.58
N ASP A 429 -4.65 -13.34 -1.60
CA ASP A 429 -3.50 -12.54 -1.17
C ASP A 429 -3.88 -11.19 -0.53
N PRO A 430 -4.14 -11.17 0.79
CA PRO A 430 -4.49 -9.93 1.50
C PRO A 430 -3.36 -8.89 1.57
N ALA A 431 -2.15 -9.25 1.13
CA ALA A 431 -0.99 -8.35 1.18
C ALA A 431 -0.84 -7.47 -0.06
N SER A 432 -1.42 -7.87 -1.20
CA SER A 432 -1.33 -7.15 -2.48
C SER A 432 -1.81 -5.69 -2.39
N GLY A 433 -2.90 -5.43 -1.68
CA GLY A 433 -3.45 -4.09 -1.49
C GLY A 433 -4.03 -3.45 -2.77
N ARG A 434 -3.96 -4.12 -3.91
CA ARG A 434 -4.59 -3.76 -5.20
C ARG A 434 -5.13 -5.01 -5.86
N TYR A 435 -6.37 -4.93 -6.32
CA TYR A 435 -7.09 -6.07 -6.90
C TYR A 435 -7.80 -5.62 -8.19
N GLU A 436 -7.08 -4.85 -9.03
CA GLU A 436 -7.59 -4.36 -10.29
C GLU A 436 -7.78 -5.50 -11.29
N LEU A 437 -8.83 -5.43 -12.11
CA LEU A 437 -9.14 -6.49 -13.08
C LEU A 437 -7.97 -6.80 -14.02
N ASP A 438 -7.21 -5.79 -14.46
CA ASP A 438 -6.06 -5.96 -15.34
C ASP A 438 -4.97 -6.82 -14.69
N ASP A 439 -4.66 -6.55 -13.40
CA ASP A 439 -3.69 -7.32 -12.64
C ASP A 439 -4.17 -8.77 -12.39
N LEU A 440 -5.48 -8.93 -12.12
CA LEU A 440 -6.08 -10.25 -11.92
C LEU A 440 -6.10 -11.09 -13.19
N MET A 441 -6.42 -10.48 -14.35
CA MET A 441 -6.39 -11.16 -15.64
C MET A 441 -4.99 -11.68 -15.96
N LYS A 442 -3.94 -10.84 -15.77
CA LYS A 442 -2.54 -11.22 -15.96
C LYS A 442 -2.10 -12.33 -15.01
N THR A 443 -2.61 -12.31 -13.77
CA THR A 443 -2.19 -13.27 -12.73
C THR A 443 -2.89 -14.61 -12.86
N HIS A 444 -4.19 -14.64 -13.21
CA HIS A 444 -5.01 -15.84 -13.14
C HIS A 444 -5.43 -16.39 -14.50
N THR A 445 -5.19 -15.65 -15.60
CA THR A 445 -5.52 -16.08 -16.95
C THR A 445 -4.32 -15.87 -17.89
N SER A 446 -4.43 -16.34 -19.13
CA SER A 446 -3.48 -16.05 -20.20
C SER A 446 -3.91 -14.85 -21.06
N MET A 447 -4.80 -13.98 -20.57
CA MET A 447 -5.35 -12.85 -21.30
C MET A 447 -4.99 -11.52 -20.63
N GLU A 448 -4.86 -10.47 -21.44
CA GLU A 448 -4.71 -9.10 -20.97
C GLU A 448 -5.90 -8.25 -21.37
N LEU A 449 -6.26 -7.30 -20.50
CA LEU A 449 -7.20 -6.26 -20.89
C LEU A 449 -6.47 -5.24 -21.79
N PRO A 450 -7.10 -4.78 -22.89
CA PRO A 450 -6.53 -3.68 -23.67
C PRO A 450 -6.34 -2.46 -22.78
N GLY A 451 -5.19 -1.78 -22.90
CA GLY A 451 -4.81 -0.65 -22.04
C GLY A 451 -5.67 0.60 -22.24
N ILE A 452 -6.93 0.53 -21.80
CA ILE A 452 -7.92 1.61 -21.92
C ILE A 452 -7.71 2.70 -20.83
N ASP A 453 -6.95 2.40 -19.78
CA ASP A 453 -6.71 3.29 -18.63
C ASP A 453 -5.32 3.97 -18.62
N GLN A 454 -4.52 3.85 -19.68
CA GLN A 454 -3.32 4.67 -19.78
C GLN A 454 -3.73 6.10 -20.20
N PRO A 455 -3.47 7.12 -19.37
CA PRO A 455 -3.57 8.50 -19.85
C PRO A 455 -2.64 8.61 -21.05
N ASP A 456 -3.21 8.96 -22.19
CA ASP A 456 -2.50 9.18 -23.45
C ASP A 456 -1.57 10.39 -23.25
N GLU A 457 -0.33 10.19 -22.76
CA GLU A 457 0.68 11.23 -22.55
C GLU A 457 1.12 11.92 -23.85
N GLY A 458 0.32 11.78 -24.92
CA GLY A 458 0.59 12.35 -26.24
C GLY A 458 -0.54 13.21 -26.84
N ARG A 459 -1.73 13.27 -26.24
CA ARG A 459 -2.82 14.14 -26.75
C ARG A 459 -2.80 15.50 -26.09
N LEU A 460 -2.38 16.50 -26.84
CA LEU A 460 -2.27 17.92 -26.45
C LEU A 460 -3.62 18.68 -26.50
N PHE A 461 -4.74 17.98 -26.55
CA PHE A 461 -6.08 18.56 -26.52
C PHE A 461 -6.98 17.67 -25.68
N ASP A 462 -7.38 18.18 -24.52
CA ASP A 462 -8.52 17.69 -23.75
C ASP A 462 -9.77 17.77 -24.62
N ASP A 463 -10.17 16.66 -25.22
CA ASP A 463 -11.52 16.49 -25.70
C ASP A 463 -12.34 15.89 -24.55
N ASP A 464 -13.04 16.77 -23.86
CA ASP A 464 -13.88 16.52 -22.69
C ASP A 464 -15.18 15.75 -23.04
N SER A 465 -15.19 15.09 -24.20
CA SER A 465 -16.24 14.20 -24.65
C SER A 465 -15.84 12.76 -24.36
N GLY A 466 -16.06 12.29 -23.11
CA GLY A 466 -16.14 10.85 -22.86
C GLY A 466 -17.23 10.26 -23.75
N ASP A 467 -16.84 9.73 -24.91
CA ASP A 467 -17.77 9.16 -25.87
C ASP A 467 -18.51 7.99 -25.19
N PRO A 468 -19.85 7.99 -25.13
CA PRO A 468 -20.62 6.89 -24.56
C PRO A 468 -20.27 5.51 -25.16
N VAL A 469 -19.72 5.49 -26.37
CA VAL A 469 -19.27 4.27 -27.05
C VAL A 469 -18.06 3.63 -26.36
N ASP A 470 -17.13 4.44 -25.86
CA ASP A 470 -15.91 3.98 -25.20
C ASP A 470 -16.22 3.33 -23.84
N LEU A 471 -17.13 3.90 -23.06
CA LEU A 471 -17.54 3.35 -21.76
C LEU A 471 -18.28 2.01 -21.89
N SER A 472 -19.12 1.83 -22.92
CA SER A 472 -19.82 0.58 -23.14
C SER A 472 -18.87 -0.57 -23.49
N ILE A 473 -17.84 -0.27 -24.30
CA ILE A 473 -16.78 -1.22 -24.65
C ILE A 473 -15.97 -1.59 -23.40
N LYS A 474 -15.57 -0.60 -22.60
CA LYS A 474 -14.83 -0.82 -21.36
C LYS A 474 -15.62 -1.70 -20.39
N ALA A 475 -16.88 -1.40 -20.16
CA ALA A 475 -17.75 -2.21 -19.29
C ALA A 475 -17.96 -3.62 -19.85
N GLY A 476 -18.10 -3.79 -21.17
CA GLY A 476 -18.18 -5.08 -21.84
C GLY A 476 -16.93 -5.93 -21.63
N LEU A 477 -15.74 -5.33 -21.79
CA LEU A 477 -14.45 -5.97 -21.49
C LEU A 477 -14.34 -6.37 -20.02
N HIS A 478 -14.77 -5.51 -19.09
CA HIS A 478 -14.77 -5.85 -17.66
C HIS A 478 -15.74 -7.01 -17.35
N ALA A 479 -16.91 -7.07 -17.94
CA ALA A 479 -17.85 -8.17 -17.75
C ALA A 479 -17.27 -9.50 -18.27
N LEU A 480 -16.65 -9.50 -19.46
CA LEU A 480 -15.96 -10.66 -20.02
C LEU A 480 -14.76 -11.06 -19.15
N ALA A 481 -13.98 -10.12 -18.65
CA ALA A 481 -12.87 -10.39 -17.74
C ALA A 481 -13.35 -11.10 -16.46
N VAL A 482 -14.44 -10.66 -15.86
CA VAL A 482 -15.06 -11.32 -14.71
C VAL A 482 -15.44 -12.76 -15.05
N ALA A 483 -16.03 -13.00 -16.23
CA ALA A 483 -16.39 -14.34 -16.66
C ALA A 483 -15.18 -15.26 -16.82
N HIS A 484 -14.10 -14.77 -17.43
CA HIS A 484 -12.85 -15.53 -17.59
C HIS A 484 -12.13 -15.78 -16.26
N LEU A 485 -12.23 -14.86 -15.30
CA LEU A 485 -11.62 -14.98 -13.97
C LEU A 485 -12.38 -15.92 -13.04
N ALA A 486 -13.68 -16.15 -13.24
CA ALA A 486 -14.51 -16.88 -12.30
C ALA A 486 -13.98 -18.29 -12.00
N ALA A 487 -13.75 -19.10 -13.02
CA ALA A 487 -13.27 -20.48 -12.82
C ALA A 487 -11.84 -20.54 -12.22
N PRO A 488 -10.85 -19.77 -12.71
CA PRO A 488 -9.52 -19.72 -12.09
C PRO A 488 -9.52 -19.27 -10.63
N LEU A 489 -10.29 -18.24 -10.28
CA LEU A 489 -10.38 -17.76 -8.90
C LEU A 489 -11.03 -18.77 -7.97
N VAL A 490 -12.13 -19.40 -8.40
CA VAL A 490 -12.80 -20.47 -7.63
C VAL A 490 -11.85 -21.66 -7.43
N ALA A 491 -11.13 -22.08 -8.47
CA ALA A 491 -10.15 -23.15 -8.35
C ALA A 491 -9.00 -22.80 -7.39
N ALA A 492 -8.55 -21.55 -7.40
CA ALA A 492 -7.51 -21.08 -6.48
C ALA A 492 -8.02 -21.02 -5.03
N LEU A 493 -9.28 -20.58 -4.81
CA LEU A 493 -9.92 -20.61 -3.49
C LEU A 493 -10.06 -22.05 -2.98
N ASP A 494 -10.49 -22.99 -3.83
CA ASP A 494 -10.57 -24.42 -3.50
C ASP A 494 -9.21 -24.99 -3.11
N ALA A 495 -8.18 -24.71 -3.90
CA ALA A 495 -6.81 -25.18 -3.64
C ALA A 495 -6.24 -24.67 -2.32
N GLN A 496 -6.71 -23.52 -1.84
CA GLN A 496 -6.28 -22.95 -0.56
C GLN A 496 -7.27 -23.23 0.59
N GLY A 497 -8.39 -23.88 0.36
CA GLY A 497 -9.44 -24.15 1.36
C GLY A 497 -10.20 -22.89 1.79
N LEU A 498 -10.28 -21.88 0.93
CA LEU A 498 -10.91 -20.57 1.19
C LEU A 498 -12.34 -20.45 0.63
N ARG A 499 -12.84 -21.47 -0.05
CA ARG A 499 -14.14 -21.44 -0.72
C ARG A 499 -15.27 -21.18 0.26
N ASP A 500 -15.34 -21.96 1.35
CA ASP A 500 -16.38 -21.81 2.37
C ASP A 500 -16.37 -20.43 3.00
N LEU A 501 -15.18 -19.87 3.26
CA LEU A 501 -15.01 -18.50 3.77
C LEU A 501 -15.57 -17.48 2.77
N ASN A 502 -15.29 -17.65 1.49
CA ASN A 502 -15.78 -16.76 0.43
C ASN A 502 -17.30 -16.83 0.30
N GLU A 503 -17.86 -18.05 0.11
CA GLU A 503 -19.28 -18.25 -0.21
C GLU A 503 -20.22 -18.02 0.98
N ASN A 504 -19.79 -18.40 2.19
CA ASN A 504 -20.66 -18.37 3.37
C ASN A 504 -20.46 -17.14 4.28
N MET A 505 -19.42 -16.35 4.03
CA MET A 505 -19.13 -15.16 4.84
C MET A 505 -18.90 -13.90 4.00
N GLU A 506 -17.87 -13.87 3.16
CA GLU A 506 -17.46 -12.61 2.51
C GLU A 506 -18.44 -12.15 1.42
N VAL A 507 -18.94 -13.06 0.60
CA VAL A 507 -19.92 -12.75 -0.45
C VAL A 507 -21.27 -12.29 0.15
N PRO A 508 -21.88 -13.01 1.10
CA PRO A 508 -23.09 -12.51 1.77
C PRO A 508 -22.92 -11.18 2.50
N LEU A 509 -21.75 -10.94 3.07
CA LEU A 509 -21.44 -9.72 3.77
C LEU A 509 -21.49 -8.48 2.87
N VAL A 510 -21.26 -8.61 1.56
CA VAL A 510 -21.40 -7.47 0.61
C VAL A 510 -22.80 -6.86 0.70
N ARG A 511 -23.85 -7.70 0.69
CA ARG A 511 -25.26 -7.27 0.79
C ARG A 511 -25.53 -6.59 2.12
N VAL A 512 -25.04 -7.18 3.21
CA VAL A 512 -25.20 -6.61 4.56
C VAL A 512 -24.57 -5.22 4.66
N LEU A 513 -23.33 -5.07 4.19
CA LEU A 513 -22.64 -3.78 4.20
C LEU A 513 -23.31 -2.76 3.27
N ALA A 514 -23.77 -3.18 2.10
CA ALA A 514 -24.49 -2.30 1.19
C ALA A 514 -25.82 -1.80 1.82
N ARG A 515 -26.59 -2.67 2.46
CA ARG A 515 -27.81 -2.29 3.21
C ARG A 515 -27.47 -1.30 4.34
N MET A 516 -26.42 -1.59 5.11
CA MET A 516 -25.94 -0.73 6.18
C MET A 516 -25.53 0.65 5.66
N GLU A 517 -24.76 0.72 4.59
CA GLU A 517 -24.36 1.96 3.93
C GLU A 517 -25.54 2.70 3.30
N HIS A 518 -26.51 1.99 2.73
CA HIS A 518 -27.71 2.58 2.13
C HIS A 518 -28.56 3.28 3.20
N VAL A 519 -28.76 2.67 4.34
CA VAL A 519 -29.50 3.27 5.46
C VAL A 519 -28.70 4.40 6.10
N GLY A 520 -27.44 4.15 6.48
CA GLY A 520 -26.60 5.10 7.23
C GLY A 520 -27.11 5.39 8.62
N ILE A 521 -26.42 6.28 9.35
CA ILE A 521 -26.77 6.69 10.72
C ILE A 521 -27.31 8.11 10.76
N GLY A 522 -28.41 8.35 11.51
CA GLY A 522 -29.02 9.67 11.67
C GLY A 522 -28.12 10.63 12.48
N VAL A 523 -28.20 11.92 12.14
CA VAL A 523 -27.38 12.97 12.76
C VAL A 523 -28.23 14.16 13.18
N ASP A 524 -28.04 14.61 14.41
CA ASP A 524 -28.47 15.93 14.86
C ASP A 524 -27.57 17.01 14.25
N VAL A 525 -28.00 17.58 13.14
CA VAL A 525 -27.21 18.55 12.35
C VAL A 525 -26.99 19.85 13.14
N GLU A 526 -27.94 20.27 13.97
CA GLU A 526 -27.81 21.47 14.79
C GLU A 526 -26.77 21.25 15.89
N GLY A 527 -26.87 20.10 16.61
CA GLY A 527 -25.91 19.69 17.63
C GLY A 527 -24.48 19.56 17.05
N LEU A 528 -24.32 18.90 15.90
CA LEU A 528 -23.06 18.73 15.21
C LEU A 528 -22.44 20.09 14.77
N THR A 529 -23.28 21.00 14.23
CA THR A 529 -22.81 22.33 13.83
C THR A 529 -22.36 23.15 15.03
N GLY A 530 -23.10 23.10 16.12
CA GLY A 530 -22.74 23.74 17.39
C GLY A 530 -21.45 23.17 17.99
N LEU A 531 -21.23 21.86 17.86
CA LEU A 531 -20.00 21.21 18.31
C LEU A 531 -18.78 21.66 17.49
N ARG A 532 -18.91 21.70 16.15
CA ARG A 532 -17.88 22.23 15.24
C ARG A 532 -17.48 23.66 15.62
N ASP A 533 -18.46 24.53 15.88
CA ASP A 533 -18.22 25.94 16.20
C ASP A 533 -17.51 26.09 17.55
N ARG A 534 -17.86 25.28 18.56
CA ARG A 534 -17.16 25.22 19.84
C ARG A 534 -15.71 24.77 19.67
N LEU A 535 -15.47 23.70 18.90
CA LEU A 535 -14.12 23.22 18.62
C LEU A 535 -13.29 24.24 17.85
N ALA A 536 -13.88 25.01 16.94
CA ALA A 536 -13.20 26.09 16.22
C ALA A 536 -12.77 27.22 17.17
N ALA A 537 -13.64 27.61 18.11
CA ALA A 537 -13.32 28.60 19.11
C ALA A 537 -12.20 28.13 20.08
N ASP A 538 -12.27 26.86 20.50
CA ASP A 538 -11.24 26.27 21.37
C ASP A 538 -9.90 26.12 20.65
N ALA A 539 -9.88 25.71 19.39
CA ALA A 539 -8.67 25.64 18.59
C ALA A 539 -8.00 27.01 18.44
N GLU A 540 -8.76 28.07 18.20
CA GLU A 540 -8.18 29.42 18.09
C GLU A 540 -7.68 29.94 19.43
N ARG A 541 -8.38 29.64 20.53
CA ARG A 541 -7.90 29.95 21.89
C ARG A 541 -6.60 29.23 22.22
N LEU A 542 -6.50 27.94 21.94
CA LEU A 542 -5.30 27.13 22.18
C LEU A 542 -4.15 27.55 21.26
N ARG A 543 -4.44 27.90 20.02
CA ARG A 543 -3.47 28.46 19.08
C ARG A 543 -2.85 29.75 19.62
N ALA A 544 -3.66 30.63 20.19
CA ALA A 544 -3.17 31.86 20.82
C ALA A 544 -2.27 31.55 22.02
N LEU A 545 -2.60 30.57 22.85
CA LEU A 545 -1.75 30.10 23.95
C LEU A 545 -0.41 29.53 23.47
N VAL A 546 -0.39 28.78 22.37
CA VAL A 546 0.85 28.28 21.77
C VAL A 546 1.76 29.45 21.34
N LEU A 547 1.19 30.46 20.67
CA LEU A 547 1.95 31.63 20.22
C LEU A 547 2.47 32.47 21.40
N GLU A 548 1.67 32.64 22.44
CA GLU A 548 2.07 33.32 23.68
C GLU A 548 3.20 32.55 24.39
N ALA A 549 3.06 31.25 24.58
CA ALA A 549 4.07 30.41 25.21
C ALA A 549 5.37 30.30 24.39
N ALA A 550 5.28 30.43 23.07
CA ALA A 550 6.44 30.48 22.18
C ALA A 550 7.22 31.79 22.27
N GLY A 551 6.60 32.86 22.79
CA GLY A 551 7.22 34.19 22.81
C GLY A 551 7.42 34.82 21.42
N GLU A 552 6.79 34.29 20.39
CA GLU A 552 6.86 34.72 19.00
C GLU A 552 5.48 35.16 18.48
N GLY A 553 5.42 36.32 17.85
CA GLY A 553 4.16 36.91 17.40
C GLY A 553 3.46 36.18 16.24
N SER A 554 4.15 35.37 15.44
CA SER A 554 3.54 34.58 14.38
C SER A 554 4.47 33.50 13.86
N PHE A 555 4.03 32.23 13.92
CA PHE A 555 4.55 31.11 13.14
C PHE A 555 3.39 30.18 12.81
N ASN A 556 3.55 29.30 11.83
CA ASN A 556 2.51 28.32 11.48
C ASN A 556 2.59 27.11 12.42
N VAL A 557 1.69 27.06 13.40
CA VAL A 557 1.58 25.98 14.42
C VAL A 557 1.34 24.60 13.77
N ASN A 558 0.76 24.56 12.56
CA ASN A 558 0.52 23.34 11.80
C ASN A 558 1.73 22.89 10.96
N SER A 559 2.77 23.73 10.84
CA SER A 559 3.99 23.36 10.14
C SER A 559 4.95 22.60 11.04
N SER A 560 5.07 21.28 10.84
CA SER A 560 6.00 20.43 11.58
C SER A 560 7.44 20.95 11.52
N LYS A 561 7.82 21.62 10.43
CA LYS A 561 9.14 22.23 10.27
C LYS A 561 9.33 23.42 11.20
N GLN A 562 8.39 24.38 11.21
CA GLN A 562 8.49 25.58 12.05
C GLN A 562 8.37 25.24 13.54
N VAL A 563 7.52 24.26 13.87
CA VAL A 563 7.43 23.72 15.24
C VAL A 563 8.75 23.07 15.66
N GLY A 564 9.38 22.28 14.80
CA GLY A 564 10.68 21.67 15.05
C GLY A 564 11.78 22.72 15.28
N GLU A 565 11.86 23.74 14.42
CA GLU A 565 12.79 24.88 14.58
C GLU A 565 12.56 25.63 15.89
N LEU A 566 11.29 25.83 16.29
CA LEU A 566 10.97 26.46 17.57
C LEU A 566 11.43 25.59 18.75
N LEU A 567 11.03 24.33 18.81
CA LEU A 567 11.26 23.46 19.96
C LEU A 567 12.74 23.09 20.14
N PHE A 568 13.41 22.71 19.06
CA PHE A 568 14.74 22.11 19.13
C PHE A 568 15.87 23.13 18.87
N ASP A 569 15.67 24.09 17.95
CA ASP A 569 16.74 25.04 17.60
C ASP A 569 16.69 26.32 18.45
N LYS A 570 15.48 26.84 18.78
CA LYS A 570 15.33 28.07 19.54
C LYS A 570 15.20 27.83 21.04
N LEU A 571 14.31 26.95 21.46
CA LEU A 571 14.07 26.63 22.87
C LEU A 571 15.06 25.59 23.42
N GLY A 572 15.83 24.91 22.55
CA GLY A 572 16.88 23.97 22.95
C GLY A 572 16.38 22.70 23.65
N LEU A 573 15.13 22.31 23.42
CA LEU A 573 14.58 21.05 23.98
C LEU A 573 15.30 19.84 23.40
N PRO A 574 15.48 18.75 24.16
CA PRO A 574 16.19 17.57 23.67
C PRO A 574 15.40 16.85 22.55
N PRO A 575 15.94 16.73 21.33
CA PRO A 575 15.25 16.04 20.27
C PRO A 575 15.20 14.53 20.54
N GLN A 576 14.02 13.93 20.42
CA GLN A 576 13.77 12.52 20.75
C GLN A 576 13.96 11.59 19.57
N LYS A 577 13.60 12.02 18.35
CA LYS A 577 13.57 11.19 17.16
C LYS A 577 13.78 12.01 15.89
N LYS A 578 14.42 11.43 14.88
CA LYS A 578 14.50 12.01 13.53
C LYS A 578 13.53 11.30 12.59
N THR A 579 13.01 12.07 11.65
CA THR A 579 12.22 11.54 10.52
C THR A 579 13.14 10.87 9.49
N ARG A 580 12.57 10.12 8.54
CA ARG A 580 13.32 9.51 7.43
C ARG A 580 14.10 10.55 6.60
N THR A 581 13.64 11.79 6.56
CA THR A 581 14.31 12.90 5.85
C THR A 581 15.35 13.65 6.70
N GLY A 582 15.65 13.15 7.91
CA GLY A 582 16.68 13.71 8.81
C GLY A 582 16.22 14.90 9.68
N ALA A 583 15.00 15.41 9.49
CA ALA A 583 14.43 16.44 10.35
C ALA A 583 14.02 15.86 11.71
N TYR A 584 14.00 16.69 12.75
CA TYR A 584 13.47 16.26 14.06
C TYR A 584 11.96 16.04 13.99
N SER A 585 11.50 14.91 14.55
CA SER A 585 10.08 14.58 14.62
C SER A 585 9.38 15.48 15.65
N THR A 586 8.19 15.94 15.25
CA THR A 586 7.24 16.63 16.13
C THR A 586 5.92 15.86 16.22
N ASP A 587 5.94 14.55 16.02
CA ASP A 587 4.75 13.72 16.19
C ASP A 587 4.26 13.72 17.65
N ALA A 588 2.99 13.34 17.86
CA ALA A 588 2.37 13.38 19.20
C ALA A 588 3.16 12.55 20.22
N ALA A 589 3.68 11.39 19.82
CA ALA A 589 4.45 10.51 20.71
C ALA A 589 5.80 11.11 21.09
N THR A 590 6.41 11.91 20.21
CA THR A 590 7.63 12.67 20.49
C THR A 590 7.36 13.84 21.44
N LEU A 591 6.29 14.58 21.18
CA LEU A 591 5.91 15.72 22.03
C LEU A 591 5.45 15.28 23.41
N GLU A 592 4.76 14.16 23.53
CA GLU A 592 4.30 13.61 24.82
C GLU A 592 5.48 13.32 25.78
N LYS A 593 6.63 12.88 25.24
CA LYS A 593 7.85 12.70 26.02
C LYS A 593 8.48 14.01 26.53
N LEU A 594 8.09 15.12 25.95
CA LEU A 594 8.54 16.48 26.32
C LEU A 594 7.47 17.21 27.14
N ARG A 595 6.36 16.55 27.50
CA ARG A 595 5.29 17.14 28.30
C ARG A 595 5.85 17.61 29.65
N GLY A 596 5.51 18.86 30.03
CA GLY A 596 5.99 19.49 31.24
C GLY A 596 7.39 20.12 31.16
N GLU A 597 8.16 19.87 30.11
CA GLU A 597 9.48 20.50 29.93
C GLU A 597 9.39 21.99 29.54
N HIS A 598 8.34 22.38 28.80
CA HIS A 598 8.08 23.75 28.43
C HIS A 598 6.59 23.99 28.15
N PRO A 599 6.00 25.13 28.60
CA PRO A 599 4.55 25.38 28.42
C PRO A 599 4.07 25.34 26.96
N VAL A 600 4.94 25.63 25.99
CA VAL A 600 4.60 25.54 24.56
C VAL A 600 4.31 24.11 24.11
N VAL A 601 4.95 23.10 24.75
CA VAL A 601 4.73 21.68 24.38
C VAL A 601 3.34 21.26 24.82
N ASP A 602 2.95 21.59 26.06
CA ASP A 602 1.63 21.26 26.60
C ASP A 602 0.53 21.95 25.76
N ALA A 603 0.65 23.25 25.52
CA ALA A 603 -0.29 24.00 24.70
C ALA A 603 -0.37 23.47 23.25
N LEU A 604 0.75 23.02 22.68
CA LEU A 604 0.80 22.44 21.33
C LEU A 604 0.13 21.08 21.25
N LEU A 605 0.27 20.23 22.26
CA LEU A 605 -0.41 18.94 22.36
C LEU A 605 -1.92 19.14 22.44
N ASP A 606 -2.37 20.03 23.35
CA ASP A 606 -3.79 20.34 23.49
C ASP A 606 -4.40 20.96 22.21
N TYR A 607 -3.66 21.89 21.59
CA TYR A 607 -4.08 22.45 20.29
C TYR A 607 -4.24 21.39 19.21
N ARG A 608 -3.25 20.50 19.07
CA ARG A 608 -3.30 19.45 18.04
C ARG A 608 -4.41 18.44 18.25
N GLU A 609 -4.72 18.12 19.49
CA GLU A 609 -5.86 17.24 19.82
C GLU A 609 -7.18 17.89 19.37
N VAL A 610 -7.44 19.13 19.79
CA VAL A 610 -8.66 19.85 19.41
C VAL A 610 -8.73 20.12 17.91
N GLU A 611 -7.63 20.51 17.27
CA GLU A 611 -7.57 20.76 15.82
C GLU A 611 -7.82 19.51 14.99
N LYS A 612 -7.31 18.37 15.42
CA LYS A 612 -7.61 17.07 14.80
C LYS A 612 -9.11 16.75 14.89
N LEU A 613 -9.69 16.92 16.07
CA LEU A 613 -11.13 16.68 16.26
C LEU A 613 -11.98 17.64 15.43
N ARG A 614 -11.62 18.92 15.40
CA ARG A 614 -12.29 19.94 14.60
C ARG A 614 -12.25 19.63 13.10
N SER A 615 -11.05 19.40 12.56
CA SER A 615 -10.86 19.21 11.13
C SER A 615 -11.39 17.87 10.62
N THR A 616 -11.16 16.79 11.37
CA THR A 616 -11.52 15.44 10.93
C THR A 616 -13.00 15.15 11.17
N TYR A 617 -13.49 15.44 12.38
CA TYR A 617 -14.88 15.11 12.76
C TYR A 617 -15.80 16.32 12.71
N GLY A 618 -15.41 17.49 13.20
CA GLY A 618 -16.24 18.69 13.15
C GLY A 618 -16.59 19.09 11.72
N GLU A 619 -15.59 19.41 10.90
CA GLU A 619 -15.80 19.83 9.52
C GLU A 619 -16.14 18.65 8.59
N GLY A 620 -15.47 17.50 8.79
CA GLY A 620 -15.66 16.30 7.96
C GLY A 620 -17.08 15.75 8.05
N LEU A 621 -17.65 15.60 9.25
CA LEU A 621 -19.03 15.10 9.43
C LEU A 621 -20.07 16.11 8.96
N VAL A 622 -19.87 17.42 9.21
CA VAL A 622 -20.77 18.47 8.69
C VAL A 622 -20.79 18.44 7.15
N ALA A 623 -19.63 18.27 6.52
CA ALA A 623 -19.55 18.16 5.07
C ALA A 623 -20.22 16.87 4.55
N ALA A 624 -20.07 15.76 5.27
CA ALA A 624 -20.67 14.48 4.89
C ALA A 624 -22.20 14.51 4.99
N VAL A 625 -22.76 15.02 6.09
CA VAL A 625 -24.22 15.08 6.26
C VAL A 625 -24.87 16.09 5.27
N ALA A 626 -24.16 17.14 4.89
CA ALA A 626 -24.65 18.12 3.92
C ALA A 626 -24.87 17.55 2.49
N LEU A 627 -24.31 16.39 2.19
CA LEU A 627 -24.51 15.70 0.92
C LEU A 627 -25.81 14.86 0.91
N GLU A 628 -26.43 14.66 2.07
CA GLU A 628 -27.57 13.77 2.24
C GLU A 628 -28.84 14.58 2.58
N PRO A 629 -29.94 14.35 1.86
CA PRO A 629 -31.16 15.10 2.08
C PRO A 629 -31.92 14.71 3.36
N ASP A 630 -31.60 13.57 3.94
CA ASP A 630 -32.28 12.96 5.08
C ASP A 630 -31.52 13.09 6.41
N ASN A 631 -30.48 13.93 6.46
CA ASN A 631 -29.64 14.16 7.64
C ASN A 631 -28.99 12.88 8.18
N ARG A 632 -28.63 11.95 7.31
CA ARG A 632 -27.90 10.73 7.69
C ARG A 632 -26.47 10.78 7.19
N ILE A 633 -25.55 10.09 7.82
CA ILE A 633 -24.19 9.88 7.35
C ILE A 633 -24.08 8.45 6.85
N ARG A 634 -23.60 8.30 5.64
CA ARG A 634 -23.36 7.03 4.96
C ARG A 634 -21.86 6.86 4.75
N ALA A 635 -21.20 6.19 5.70
CA ALA A 635 -19.80 5.85 5.59
C ALA A 635 -19.61 4.62 4.70
N THR A 636 -18.47 4.50 4.04
CA THR A 636 -18.11 3.31 3.28
C THR A 636 -17.41 2.28 4.18
N PHE A 637 -17.79 1.01 4.08
CA PHE A 637 -17.17 -0.10 4.81
C PHE A 637 -16.47 -1.05 3.83
N ASN A 638 -15.17 -1.22 4.01
CA ASN A 638 -14.34 -2.00 3.09
C ASN A 638 -13.94 -3.34 3.69
N GLN A 639 -14.07 -4.41 2.89
CA GLN A 639 -13.69 -5.78 3.24
C GLN A 639 -12.23 -6.10 2.88
N THR A 640 -11.64 -5.39 1.91
CA THR A 640 -10.40 -5.75 1.23
C THR A 640 -9.17 -4.91 1.64
N VAL A 641 -9.30 -4.02 2.65
CA VAL A 641 -8.24 -3.10 3.07
C VAL A 641 -7.37 -3.67 4.20
N ALA A 642 -8.01 -4.27 5.20
CA ALA A 642 -7.28 -4.76 6.38
C ALA A 642 -6.75 -6.17 6.16
N ARG A 643 -5.43 -6.36 6.26
CA ARG A 643 -4.78 -7.68 6.10
C ARG A 643 -5.20 -8.73 7.13
N THR A 644 -5.90 -8.34 8.18
CA THR A 644 -6.38 -9.23 9.25
C THR A 644 -7.83 -9.70 9.06
N GLY A 645 -8.49 -9.30 7.99
CA GLY A 645 -9.91 -9.58 7.78
C GLY A 645 -10.88 -8.60 8.46
N ARG A 646 -10.39 -7.65 9.27
CA ARG A 646 -11.24 -6.61 9.86
C ARG A 646 -11.84 -5.72 8.79
N LEU A 647 -13.05 -5.22 9.04
CA LEU A 647 -13.65 -4.16 8.25
C LEU A 647 -12.92 -2.83 8.52
N SER A 648 -12.82 -2.00 7.50
CA SER A 648 -12.40 -0.61 7.67
C SER A 648 -13.50 0.34 7.24
N SER A 649 -13.57 1.52 7.86
CA SER A 649 -14.54 2.57 7.51
C SER A 649 -13.83 3.76 6.90
N ASP A 650 -14.45 4.35 5.87
CA ASP A 650 -13.95 5.52 5.17
C ASP A 650 -15.09 6.45 4.74
N ALA A 651 -14.75 7.67 4.42
CA ALA A 651 -15.61 8.70 3.82
C ALA A 651 -17.00 8.91 4.47
N PRO A 652 -17.09 9.17 5.80
CA PRO A 652 -16.04 9.38 6.78
C PRO A 652 -15.63 8.13 7.57
N ASN A 653 -14.43 8.11 8.15
CA ASN A 653 -14.02 7.03 9.02
C ASN A 653 -14.66 7.15 10.41
N LEU A 654 -15.75 6.40 10.64
CA LEU A 654 -16.48 6.39 11.91
C LEU A 654 -15.83 5.51 12.99
N HIS A 655 -14.93 4.57 12.60
CA HIS A 655 -14.21 3.71 13.55
C HIS A 655 -13.25 4.47 14.46
N ASN A 656 -12.82 5.65 14.06
CA ASN A 656 -11.82 6.45 14.78
C ASN A 656 -12.42 7.55 15.66
N ILE A 657 -13.74 7.59 15.83
CA ILE A 657 -14.39 8.51 16.80
C ILE A 657 -13.92 8.11 18.21
N PRO A 658 -13.34 9.03 19.00
CA PRO A 658 -12.77 8.68 20.29
C PRO A 658 -13.83 8.09 21.25
N VAL A 659 -13.52 6.95 21.86
CA VAL A 659 -14.47 6.25 22.76
C VAL A 659 -14.28 6.67 24.22
N ARG A 660 -13.05 7.00 24.63
CA ARG A 660 -12.68 7.15 26.04
C ARG A 660 -12.62 8.58 26.56
N THR A 661 -12.70 9.57 25.66
CA THR A 661 -12.61 10.99 26.04
C THR A 661 -13.98 11.62 26.16
N GLU A 662 -14.11 12.64 27.03
CA GLU A 662 -15.34 13.43 27.14
C GLU A 662 -15.74 14.03 25.79
N THR A 663 -14.79 14.54 25.04
CA THR A 663 -15.03 15.08 23.69
C THR A 663 -15.58 14.01 22.74
N GLY A 664 -15.06 12.78 22.82
CA GLY A 664 -15.58 11.67 22.03
C GLY A 664 -17.01 11.27 22.38
N ARG A 665 -17.37 11.37 23.66
CA ARG A 665 -18.75 11.20 24.09
C ARG A 665 -19.68 12.23 23.47
N VAL A 666 -19.28 13.51 23.47
CA VAL A 666 -20.05 14.60 22.86
C VAL A 666 -20.25 14.39 21.36
N PHE A 667 -19.25 13.83 20.66
CA PHE A 667 -19.44 13.43 19.25
C PHE A 667 -20.46 12.32 19.07
N ARG A 668 -20.58 11.38 20.01
CA ARG A 668 -21.56 10.30 19.92
C ARG A 668 -22.99 10.76 20.28
N GLU A 669 -23.13 11.85 21.00
CA GLU A 669 -24.43 12.46 21.29
C GLU A 669 -25.12 13.02 20.03
N VAL A 670 -24.37 13.38 18.98
CA VAL A 670 -24.94 13.89 17.72
C VAL A 670 -25.44 12.80 16.78
N PHE A 671 -25.10 11.53 17.03
CA PHE A 671 -25.64 10.42 16.26
C PHE A 671 -26.92 9.92 16.93
N VAL A 672 -28.02 9.99 16.18
CA VAL A 672 -29.38 9.83 16.73
C VAL A 672 -30.18 8.81 15.94
N ALA A 673 -31.08 8.13 16.59
CA ALA A 673 -32.09 7.31 15.93
C ALA A 673 -33.12 8.17 15.19
N ALA A 674 -33.75 7.59 14.16
CA ALA A 674 -34.93 8.17 13.51
C ALA A 674 -36.08 8.40 14.50
N GLU A 675 -37.06 9.24 14.14
CA GLU A 675 -38.23 9.47 14.95
C GLU A 675 -39.07 8.19 15.15
N GLY A 676 -39.40 7.84 16.40
CA GLY A 676 -40.08 6.59 16.75
C GLY A 676 -39.18 5.35 16.79
N CYS A 677 -37.87 5.53 16.66
CA CYS A 677 -36.87 4.48 16.80
C CYS A 677 -35.90 4.74 17.95
N GLU A 678 -35.19 3.70 18.32
CA GLU A 678 -34.04 3.71 19.24
C GLU A 678 -32.83 3.08 18.54
N LEU A 679 -31.62 3.43 19.04
CA LEU A 679 -30.39 2.72 18.71
C LEU A 679 -30.23 1.57 19.70
N LEU A 680 -29.96 0.38 19.17
CA LEU A 680 -29.52 -0.78 19.94
C LEU A 680 -28.06 -1.04 19.63
N VAL A 681 -27.23 -1.03 20.67
CA VAL A 681 -25.79 -1.25 20.56
C VAL A 681 -25.47 -2.59 21.19
N ALA A 682 -24.86 -3.49 20.41
CA ALA A 682 -24.43 -4.79 20.88
C ALA A 682 -22.92 -4.92 20.65
N ASP A 683 -22.17 -5.15 21.71
CA ASP A 683 -20.71 -5.22 21.74
C ASP A 683 -20.25 -6.55 22.33
N TYR A 684 -19.29 -7.21 21.68
CA TYR A 684 -18.69 -8.41 22.26
C TYR A 684 -17.82 -8.09 23.46
N ASN A 685 -18.11 -8.72 24.57
CA ASN A 685 -17.30 -8.59 25.79
C ASN A 685 -15.98 -9.34 25.62
N GLN A 686 -14.88 -8.61 25.36
CA GLN A 686 -13.51 -9.12 25.34
C GLN A 686 -13.27 -10.26 24.34
N ILE A 687 -13.83 -10.15 23.13
CA ILE A 687 -13.77 -11.22 22.12
C ILE A 687 -12.33 -11.71 21.84
N GLU A 688 -11.34 -10.81 21.74
CA GLU A 688 -9.95 -11.19 21.49
C GLU A 688 -9.39 -12.08 22.61
N LEU A 689 -9.70 -11.79 23.88
CA LEU A 689 -9.25 -12.62 25.00
C LEU A 689 -9.96 -13.97 25.03
N ARG A 690 -11.22 -14.03 24.62
CA ARG A 690 -11.96 -15.30 24.46
C ARG A 690 -11.39 -16.13 23.30
N CYS A 691 -11.02 -15.50 22.21
CA CYS A 691 -10.29 -16.15 21.12
C CYS A 691 -8.93 -16.70 21.60
N ILE A 692 -8.20 -15.94 22.40
CA ILE A 692 -6.92 -16.41 23.01
C ILE A 692 -7.17 -17.62 23.89
N ALA A 693 -8.14 -17.59 24.79
CA ALA A 693 -8.46 -18.72 25.68
C ALA A 693 -8.80 -19.98 24.89
N HIS A 694 -9.56 -19.83 23.79
CA HIS A 694 -9.90 -20.93 22.90
C HIS A 694 -8.68 -21.48 22.14
N LEU A 695 -7.88 -20.62 21.51
CA LEU A 695 -6.75 -21.00 20.66
C LEU A 695 -5.58 -21.58 21.48
N ALA A 696 -5.34 -21.03 22.66
CA ALA A 696 -4.30 -21.52 23.57
C ALA A 696 -4.73 -22.76 24.35
N GLU A 697 -6.02 -22.99 24.49
CA GLU A 697 -6.60 -24.04 25.34
C GLU A 697 -6.07 -23.99 26.80
N ASP A 698 -5.77 -22.77 27.29
CA ASP A 698 -5.18 -22.59 28.61
C ASP A 698 -6.26 -22.77 29.70
N PRO A 699 -6.10 -23.77 30.61
CA PRO A 699 -7.12 -24.08 31.62
C PRO A 699 -7.40 -22.91 32.54
N GLY A 700 -6.37 -22.11 32.91
CA GLY A 700 -6.54 -20.98 33.82
C GLY A 700 -7.32 -19.82 33.17
N LEU A 701 -7.11 -19.57 31.87
CA LEU A 701 -7.90 -18.58 31.13
C LEU A 701 -9.33 -19.05 30.92
N ILE A 702 -9.53 -20.34 30.59
CA ILE A 702 -10.89 -20.90 30.44
C ILE A 702 -11.66 -20.81 31.76
N GLU A 703 -11.07 -21.26 32.89
CA GLU A 703 -11.67 -21.17 34.19
C GLU A 703 -12.02 -19.71 34.61
N ALA A 704 -11.15 -18.74 34.23
CA ALA A 704 -11.40 -17.33 34.49
C ALA A 704 -12.67 -16.83 33.81
N PHE A 705 -12.96 -17.28 32.56
CA PHE A 705 -14.19 -16.93 31.86
C PHE A 705 -15.43 -17.72 32.34
N GLU A 706 -15.27 -18.99 32.67
CA GLU A 706 -16.38 -19.85 33.13
C GLU A 706 -16.85 -19.50 34.56
N SER A 707 -15.95 -18.91 35.38
CA SER A 707 -16.26 -18.54 36.76
C SER A 707 -17.33 -17.47 36.90
N GLY A 708 -17.68 -16.75 35.80
CA GLY A 708 -18.61 -15.61 35.84
C GLY A 708 -18.09 -14.38 36.59
N GLN A 709 -16.79 -14.40 37.00
CA GLN A 709 -16.12 -13.27 37.63
C GLN A 709 -15.49 -12.36 36.59
N ASP A 710 -15.12 -11.14 36.95
CA ASP A 710 -14.35 -10.26 36.06
C ASP A 710 -13.01 -10.92 35.70
N VAL A 711 -12.82 -11.24 34.41
CA VAL A 711 -11.64 -11.97 33.93
C VAL A 711 -10.35 -11.25 34.30
N HIS A 712 -10.32 -9.91 34.30
CA HIS A 712 -9.12 -9.15 34.63
C HIS A 712 -8.78 -9.26 36.13
N THR A 713 -9.80 -9.41 36.98
CA THR A 713 -9.61 -9.68 38.42
C THR A 713 -9.09 -11.11 38.61
N SER A 714 -9.66 -12.08 37.92
CA SER A 714 -9.23 -13.48 38.01
C SER A 714 -7.79 -13.63 37.47
N VAL A 715 -7.45 -13.03 36.35
CA VAL A 715 -6.09 -12.98 35.77
C VAL A 715 -5.11 -12.29 36.73
N ALA A 716 -5.49 -11.16 37.35
CA ALA A 716 -4.65 -10.47 38.32
C ALA A 716 -4.37 -11.35 39.54
N ALA A 717 -5.40 -12.01 40.08
CA ALA A 717 -5.24 -12.92 41.20
C ALA A 717 -4.23 -14.06 40.92
N GLN A 718 -4.30 -14.66 39.73
CA GLN A 718 -3.39 -15.72 39.31
C GLN A 718 -1.98 -15.20 39.08
N VAL A 719 -1.82 -14.09 38.38
CA VAL A 719 -0.51 -13.52 38.02
C VAL A 719 0.25 -13.03 39.27
N PHE A 720 -0.45 -12.36 40.17
CA PHE A 720 0.18 -11.80 41.37
C PHE A 720 0.12 -12.74 42.58
N GLY A 721 -0.57 -13.90 42.48
CA GLY A 721 -0.69 -14.89 43.52
C GLY A 721 -1.44 -14.38 44.75
N ILE A 722 -2.49 -13.56 44.57
CA ILE A 722 -3.32 -12.94 45.61
C ILE A 722 -4.77 -13.45 45.54
N ASP A 723 -5.46 -13.36 46.66
CA ASP A 723 -6.89 -13.73 46.71
C ASP A 723 -7.70 -12.80 45.79
N PRO A 724 -8.67 -13.32 44.98
CA PRO A 724 -9.49 -12.49 44.07
C PRO A 724 -10.19 -11.32 44.78
N GLY A 725 -10.61 -11.52 46.06
CA GLY A 725 -11.23 -10.45 46.87
C GLY A 725 -10.24 -9.38 47.36
N ALA A 726 -8.92 -9.62 47.22
CA ALA A 726 -7.84 -8.69 47.58
C ALA A 726 -7.24 -7.95 46.39
N VAL A 727 -7.68 -8.27 45.17
CA VAL A 727 -7.21 -7.59 43.93
C VAL A 727 -7.63 -6.14 43.96
N GLY A 728 -6.64 -5.23 43.92
CA GLY A 728 -6.84 -3.80 43.85
C GLY A 728 -7.04 -3.29 42.42
N ILE A 729 -7.35 -2.02 42.29
CA ILE A 729 -7.52 -1.36 40.98
C ILE A 729 -6.24 -1.39 40.14
N GLU A 730 -5.10 -1.29 40.82
CA GLU A 730 -3.78 -1.24 40.17
C GLU A 730 -3.40 -2.60 39.56
N GLU A 731 -3.53 -3.69 40.34
CA GLU A 731 -3.27 -5.04 39.88
C GLU A 731 -4.22 -5.43 38.76
N ARG A 732 -5.51 -5.14 38.91
CA ARG A 732 -6.51 -5.38 37.87
C ARG A 732 -6.20 -4.61 36.56
N SER A 733 -5.81 -3.34 36.69
CA SER A 733 -5.43 -2.50 35.54
C SER A 733 -4.19 -3.01 34.84
N THR A 734 -3.18 -3.44 35.63
CA THR A 734 -1.95 -4.04 35.12
C THR A 734 -2.25 -5.34 34.40
N ALA A 735 -3.03 -6.24 34.98
CA ALA A 735 -3.42 -7.51 34.35
C ALA A 735 -4.18 -7.27 33.03
N LYS A 736 -5.11 -6.31 33.02
CA LYS A 736 -5.80 -5.88 31.80
C LYS A 736 -4.83 -5.41 30.74
N MET A 737 -3.86 -4.58 31.09
CA MET A 737 -2.88 -4.02 30.16
C MET A 737 -1.94 -5.08 29.62
N VAL A 738 -1.54 -6.05 30.45
CA VAL A 738 -0.71 -7.20 30.04
C VAL A 738 -1.49 -8.10 29.08
N SER A 739 -2.73 -8.48 29.43
CA SER A 739 -3.56 -9.37 28.61
C SER A 739 -3.78 -8.81 27.19
N TYR A 740 -4.18 -7.55 27.09
CA TYR A 740 -4.33 -6.87 25.80
C TYR A 740 -2.97 -6.64 25.12
N GLY A 741 -1.94 -6.29 25.89
CA GLY A 741 -0.60 -6.10 25.35
C GLY A 741 -0.07 -7.35 24.67
N LEU A 742 -0.26 -8.52 25.30
CA LEU A 742 0.14 -9.82 24.72
C LEU A 742 -0.68 -10.18 23.49
N ALA A 743 -1.99 -9.89 23.47
CA ALA A 743 -2.81 -10.03 22.27
C ALA A 743 -2.25 -9.24 21.06
N TYR A 744 -1.48 -8.17 21.34
CA TYR A 744 -0.80 -7.35 20.33
C TYR A 744 0.72 -7.64 20.23
N GLY A 745 1.22 -8.76 20.79
CA GLY A 745 2.62 -9.15 20.73
C GLY A 745 3.56 -8.20 21.47
N MET A 746 3.10 -7.61 22.57
CA MET A 746 3.89 -6.65 23.34
C MET A 746 4.96 -7.37 24.17
N GLU A 747 6.19 -6.90 24.05
CA GLU A 747 7.33 -7.34 24.84
C GLU A 747 7.54 -6.47 26.12
N ALA A 748 8.45 -6.89 27.00
CA ALA A 748 8.75 -6.20 28.25
C ALA A 748 9.07 -4.70 28.07
N TYR A 749 9.76 -4.30 27.00
CA TYR A 749 10.02 -2.88 26.71
C TYR A 749 8.72 -2.09 26.47
N GLY A 750 7.84 -2.62 25.63
CA GLY A 750 6.55 -1.97 25.32
C GLY A 750 5.64 -1.90 26.55
N LEU A 751 5.59 -2.96 27.36
CA LEU A 751 4.85 -3.00 28.61
C LEU A 751 5.40 -1.99 29.63
N GLY A 752 6.73 -1.93 29.78
CA GLY A 752 7.38 -0.97 30.66
C GLY A 752 7.06 0.48 30.30
N GLN A 753 7.04 0.82 29.01
CA GLN A 753 6.64 2.16 28.54
C GLN A 753 5.18 2.49 28.86
N ARG A 754 4.27 1.52 28.75
CA ARG A 754 2.84 1.74 29.04
C ARG A 754 2.52 1.84 30.53
N LEU A 755 3.20 1.03 31.33
CA LEU A 755 3.05 1.04 32.79
C LEU A 755 3.91 2.12 33.48
N ASN A 756 4.79 2.78 32.72
CA ASN A 756 5.79 3.71 33.22
C ASN A 756 6.69 3.10 34.32
N ILE A 757 7.14 1.85 34.08
CA ILE A 757 8.05 1.08 34.93
C ILE A 757 9.30 0.67 34.18
N PRO A 758 10.41 0.33 34.86
CA PRO A 758 11.60 -0.21 34.24
C PRO A 758 11.32 -1.49 33.45
N THR A 759 12.01 -1.68 32.32
CA THR A 759 11.84 -2.88 31.47
C THR A 759 12.06 -4.19 32.21
N GLY A 760 12.97 -4.20 33.22
CA GLY A 760 13.22 -5.38 34.05
C GLY A 760 12.01 -5.75 34.92
N GLU A 761 11.31 -4.77 35.49
CA GLU A 761 10.07 -5.00 36.25
C GLU A 761 8.94 -5.49 35.33
N ALA A 762 8.82 -4.90 34.13
CA ALA A 762 7.86 -5.35 33.13
C ALA A 762 8.14 -6.81 32.70
N ALA A 763 9.39 -7.23 32.60
CA ALA A 763 9.77 -8.60 32.27
C ALA A 763 9.31 -9.57 33.39
N VAL A 764 9.46 -9.20 34.67
CA VAL A 764 8.99 -10.01 35.80
C VAL A 764 7.45 -10.21 35.75
N ILE A 765 6.71 -9.17 35.40
CA ILE A 765 5.24 -9.24 35.26
C ILE A 765 4.87 -10.19 34.09
N LEU A 766 5.56 -10.09 32.95
CA LEU A 766 5.33 -10.98 31.82
C LEU A 766 5.67 -12.44 32.16
N ASP A 767 6.78 -12.68 32.86
CA ASP A 767 7.16 -14.03 33.29
C ASP A 767 6.15 -14.62 34.27
N ALA A 768 5.62 -13.81 35.21
CA ALA A 768 4.55 -14.21 36.11
C ALA A 768 3.24 -14.53 35.33
N TYR A 769 2.91 -13.73 34.32
CA TYR A 769 1.76 -13.97 33.46
C TYR A 769 1.88 -15.29 32.70
N PHE A 770 3.00 -15.54 32.07
CA PHE A 770 3.24 -16.81 31.37
C PHE A 770 3.43 -18.01 32.32
N GLY A 771 3.84 -17.75 33.58
CA GLY A 771 3.86 -18.77 34.63
C GLY A 771 2.46 -19.18 35.07
N ALA A 772 1.51 -18.22 35.08
CA ALA A 772 0.10 -18.47 35.36
C ALA A 772 -0.63 -19.13 34.19
N PHE A 773 -0.24 -18.78 32.95
CA PHE A 773 -0.87 -19.25 31.70
C PHE A 773 0.16 -19.86 30.73
N PRO A 774 0.70 -21.05 31.06
CA PRO A 774 1.79 -21.67 30.28
C PRO A 774 1.36 -22.11 28.88
N ALA A 775 0.11 -22.56 28.70
CA ALA A 775 -0.39 -22.97 27.39
C ALA A 775 -0.48 -21.81 26.41
N LEU A 776 -0.69 -20.58 26.89
CA LEU A 776 -0.64 -19.40 26.06
C LEU A 776 0.75 -19.16 25.45
N ARG A 777 1.82 -19.36 26.24
CA ARG A 777 3.19 -19.24 25.72
C ARG A 777 3.46 -20.30 24.66
N GLU A 778 3.06 -21.53 24.94
CA GLU A 778 3.21 -22.65 23.98
C GLU A 778 2.46 -22.38 22.68
N TYR A 779 1.24 -21.80 22.77
CA TYR A 779 0.47 -21.38 21.60
C TYR A 779 1.21 -20.32 20.77
N MET A 780 1.75 -19.29 21.42
CA MET A 780 2.49 -18.22 20.73
C MET A 780 3.74 -18.75 20.03
N ASP A 781 4.53 -19.57 20.73
CA ASP A 781 5.75 -20.17 20.20
C ASP A 781 5.45 -21.11 19.02
N ARG A 782 4.38 -21.90 19.12
CA ARG A 782 3.90 -22.79 18.06
C ARG A 782 3.44 -21.99 16.83
N THR A 783 2.68 -20.93 17.04
CA THR A 783 2.19 -20.07 15.94
C THR A 783 3.33 -19.44 15.16
N VAL A 784 4.37 -18.97 15.86
CA VAL A 784 5.58 -18.44 15.20
C VAL A 784 6.33 -19.53 14.44
N ALA A 785 6.47 -20.73 15.02
CA ALA A 785 7.14 -21.86 14.36
C ALA A 785 6.39 -22.29 13.08
N GLU A 786 5.06 -22.41 13.16
CA GLU A 786 4.22 -22.74 12.01
C GLU A 786 4.27 -21.67 10.92
N ALA A 787 4.25 -20.39 11.34
CA ALA A 787 4.38 -19.28 10.38
C ALA A 787 5.74 -19.27 9.66
N ARG A 788 6.82 -19.66 10.34
CA ARG A 788 8.15 -19.81 9.73
C ARG A 788 8.21 -20.95 8.71
N ASP A 789 7.50 -22.03 8.97
CA ASP A 789 7.43 -23.19 8.08
C ASP A 789 6.57 -22.94 6.86
N ARG A 790 5.39 -22.34 7.07
CA ARG A 790 4.37 -22.16 6.02
C ARG A 790 4.45 -20.81 5.29
N GLY A 791 5.09 -19.79 5.89
CA GLY A 791 5.12 -18.41 5.39
C GLY A 791 3.85 -17.60 5.67
N TYR A 792 2.86 -18.18 6.35
CA TYR A 792 1.59 -17.53 6.69
C TYR A 792 1.01 -18.04 8.02
N THR A 793 0.06 -17.29 8.56
CA THR A 793 -0.84 -17.71 9.64
C THR A 793 -2.25 -17.89 9.09
N GLU A 794 -3.05 -18.71 9.76
CA GLU A 794 -4.40 -19.09 9.32
C GLU A 794 -5.37 -19.02 10.51
N THR A 795 -6.61 -18.51 10.27
CA THR A 795 -7.68 -18.56 11.26
C THR A 795 -8.41 -19.91 11.22
N LEU A 796 -9.29 -20.16 12.19
CA LEU A 796 -10.13 -21.36 12.20
C LEU A 796 -11.15 -21.41 11.02
N PHE A 797 -11.38 -20.29 10.36
CA PHE A 797 -12.19 -20.19 9.14
C PHE A 797 -11.37 -20.34 7.86
N GLY A 798 -10.05 -20.59 7.97
CA GLY A 798 -9.16 -20.75 6.82
C GLY A 798 -8.56 -19.45 6.30
N ARG A 799 -8.93 -18.26 6.85
CA ARG A 799 -8.34 -16.98 6.40
C ARG A 799 -6.85 -16.96 6.61
N ARG A 800 -6.10 -16.65 5.55
CA ARG A 800 -4.64 -16.63 5.58
C ARG A 800 -4.09 -15.21 5.60
N ARG A 801 -3.01 -15.05 6.37
CA ARG A 801 -2.19 -13.85 6.34
C ARG A 801 -0.75 -14.23 6.07
N ARG A 802 -0.24 -13.87 4.89
CA ARG A 802 1.17 -14.06 4.52
C ARG A 802 2.07 -13.14 5.35
N ILE A 803 3.23 -13.65 5.76
CA ILE A 803 4.21 -12.93 6.58
C ILE A 803 5.60 -13.17 5.97
N PRO A 804 5.93 -12.51 4.86
CA PRO A 804 7.17 -12.75 4.12
C PRO A 804 8.43 -12.48 4.95
N GLU A 805 8.39 -11.55 5.90
CA GLU A 805 9.52 -11.17 6.73
C GLU A 805 9.78 -12.12 7.92
N ILE A 806 8.99 -13.18 8.09
CA ILE A 806 9.08 -14.10 9.25
C ILE A 806 10.44 -14.81 9.33
N ASN A 807 11.08 -15.04 8.19
CA ASN A 807 12.40 -15.65 8.06
C ASN A 807 13.50 -14.64 7.72
N SER A 808 13.24 -13.33 7.84
CA SER A 808 14.23 -12.29 7.54
C SER A 808 15.52 -12.44 8.37
N SER A 809 16.67 -12.25 7.73
CA SER A 809 17.96 -12.18 8.41
C SER A 809 18.07 -10.91 9.30
N ASN A 810 17.31 -9.86 8.98
CA ASN A 810 17.22 -8.66 9.79
C ASN A 810 16.42 -8.93 11.06
N TYR A 811 17.09 -8.89 12.20
CA TYR A 811 16.51 -9.17 13.51
C TYR A 811 15.27 -8.32 13.82
N ARG A 812 15.27 -7.03 13.45
CA ARG A 812 14.14 -6.11 13.72
C ARG A 812 12.91 -6.43 12.87
N LEU A 813 13.13 -6.74 11.58
CA LEU A 813 12.04 -7.15 10.68
C LEU A 813 11.47 -8.49 11.13
N ARG A 814 12.32 -9.46 11.41
CA ARG A 814 11.90 -10.77 11.91
C ARG A 814 11.11 -10.68 13.20
N GLN A 815 11.56 -9.90 14.19
CA GLN A 815 10.78 -9.71 15.43
C GLN A 815 9.43 -9.03 15.17
N ALA A 816 9.37 -8.06 14.25
CA ALA A 816 8.10 -7.44 13.88
C ALA A 816 7.16 -8.46 13.21
N ALA A 817 7.69 -9.33 12.35
CA ALA A 817 6.95 -10.41 11.70
C ALA A 817 6.47 -11.47 12.69
N GLU A 818 7.28 -11.86 13.67
CA GLU A 818 6.89 -12.78 14.76
C GLU A 818 5.71 -12.21 15.56
N ARG A 819 5.74 -10.91 15.89
CA ARG A 819 4.59 -10.25 16.55
C ARG A 819 3.36 -10.22 15.65
N GLN A 820 3.54 -10.00 14.36
CA GLN A 820 2.43 -10.05 13.40
C GLN A 820 1.83 -11.45 13.31
N ALA A 821 2.65 -12.50 13.35
CA ALA A 821 2.18 -13.88 13.34
C ALA A 821 1.33 -14.20 14.57
N MET A 822 1.81 -13.86 15.76
CA MET A 822 1.08 -14.07 17.02
C MET A 822 -0.30 -13.38 17.02
N ASN A 823 -0.36 -12.15 16.50
CA ASN A 823 -1.60 -11.35 16.50
C ASN A 823 -2.60 -11.75 15.42
N ALA A 824 -2.11 -12.19 14.26
CA ALA A 824 -2.95 -12.36 13.08
C ALA A 824 -4.04 -13.42 13.30
N GLY A 825 -3.71 -14.54 13.94
CA GLY A 825 -4.67 -15.59 14.25
C GLY A 825 -5.78 -15.13 15.20
N ILE A 826 -5.42 -14.37 16.24
CA ILE A 826 -6.35 -13.88 17.26
C ILE A 826 -7.28 -12.82 16.67
N GLN A 827 -6.71 -11.80 16.05
CA GLN A 827 -7.49 -10.69 15.46
C GLN A 827 -8.33 -11.16 14.27
N GLY A 828 -7.77 -12.08 13.46
CA GLY A 828 -8.49 -12.64 12.33
C GLY A 828 -9.68 -13.48 12.78
N LEU A 829 -9.51 -14.33 13.79
CA LEU A 829 -10.62 -15.12 14.34
C LEU A 829 -11.72 -14.23 14.93
N ALA A 830 -11.37 -13.20 15.69
CA ALA A 830 -12.33 -12.26 16.23
C ALA A 830 -13.11 -11.54 15.10
N ALA A 831 -12.42 -11.13 14.04
CA ALA A 831 -13.04 -10.50 12.87
C ALA A 831 -13.96 -11.46 12.11
N ASP A 832 -13.55 -12.72 11.94
CA ASP A 832 -14.36 -13.73 11.27
C ASP A 832 -15.63 -14.05 12.06
N ILE A 833 -15.55 -14.23 13.37
CA ILE A 833 -16.72 -14.42 14.25
C ILE A 833 -17.69 -13.25 14.12
N PHE A 834 -17.17 -12.02 14.14
CA PHE A 834 -17.99 -10.82 14.03
C PHE A 834 -18.68 -10.72 12.66
N LYS A 835 -17.98 -11.05 11.57
CA LYS A 835 -18.57 -11.08 10.21
C LYS A 835 -19.67 -12.13 10.09
N VAL A 836 -19.47 -13.31 10.66
CA VAL A 836 -20.53 -14.35 10.72
C VAL A 836 -21.74 -13.83 11.50
N ALA A 837 -21.52 -13.16 12.64
CA ALA A 837 -22.59 -12.56 13.41
C ALA A 837 -23.38 -11.53 12.59
N LEU A 838 -22.72 -10.64 11.84
CA LEU A 838 -23.36 -9.64 10.99
C LEU A 838 -24.23 -10.31 9.89
N VAL A 839 -23.69 -11.31 9.19
CA VAL A 839 -24.41 -12.02 8.12
C VAL A 839 -25.63 -12.74 8.67
N ARG A 840 -25.48 -13.45 9.79
CA ARG A 840 -26.59 -14.18 10.43
C ARG A 840 -27.64 -13.24 11.02
N LEU A 841 -27.22 -12.12 11.60
CA LEU A 841 -28.14 -11.16 12.20
C LEU A 841 -28.99 -10.47 11.13
N ASP A 842 -28.41 -10.03 10.02
CA ASP A 842 -29.16 -9.44 8.91
C ASP A 842 -30.20 -10.42 8.35
N ALA A 843 -29.80 -11.68 8.13
CA ALA A 843 -30.72 -12.73 7.67
C ALA A 843 -31.83 -13.02 8.71
N ALA A 844 -31.50 -13.09 9.99
CA ALA A 844 -32.47 -13.38 11.04
C ALA A 844 -33.49 -12.26 11.22
N LEU A 845 -33.08 -10.99 11.10
CA LEU A 845 -33.99 -9.83 11.11
C LEU A 845 -34.98 -9.90 9.94
N GLU A 846 -34.50 -10.28 8.74
CA GLU A 846 -35.32 -10.43 7.55
C GLU A 846 -36.31 -11.60 7.70
N ASP A 847 -35.83 -12.78 8.12
CA ASP A 847 -36.62 -14.01 8.27
C ASP A 847 -37.75 -13.85 9.31
N GLN A 848 -37.50 -13.09 10.38
CA GLN A 848 -38.52 -12.82 11.39
C GLN A 848 -39.43 -11.62 11.09
N GLY A 849 -39.12 -10.90 9.98
CA GLY A 849 -39.96 -9.78 9.51
C GLY A 849 -39.85 -8.54 10.36
N PHE A 850 -38.73 -8.30 11.08
CA PHE A 850 -38.48 -7.08 11.81
C PHE A 850 -38.22 -5.89 10.87
N ALA A 851 -38.71 -4.71 11.24
CA ALA A 851 -38.37 -3.48 10.54
C ALA A 851 -37.00 -2.90 10.97
N SER A 852 -36.43 -3.43 12.03
CA SER A 852 -35.11 -3.08 12.54
C SER A 852 -34.01 -3.38 11.55
N ARG A 853 -32.94 -2.54 11.52
CA ARG A 853 -31.87 -2.61 10.52
C ARG A 853 -30.51 -2.37 11.14
N ILE A 854 -29.50 -3.07 10.66
CA ILE A 854 -28.10 -2.76 10.96
C ILE A 854 -27.73 -1.47 10.24
N ILE A 855 -27.20 -0.48 10.96
CA ILE A 855 -26.88 0.85 10.41
C ILE A 855 -25.41 1.24 10.55
N LEU A 856 -24.68 0.61 11.48
CA LEU A 856 -23.28 0.93 11.72
C LEU A 856 -22.57 -0.25 12.38
N GLN A 857 -21.30 -0.37 12.07
CA GLN A 857 -20.36 -1.28 12.70
C GLN A 857 -19.12 -0.50 13.16
N VAL A 858 -18.67 -0.72 14.39
CA VAL A 858 -17.48 -0.06 14.95
C VAL A 858 -16.68 -1.06 15.78
N HIS A 859 -15.52 -1.48 15.29
CA HIS A 859 -14.67 -2.51 15.91
C HIS A 859 -15.43 -3.83 16.14
N ASP A 860 -15.74 -4.18 17.37
CA ASP A 860 -16.44 -5.40 17.76
C ASP A 860 -17.91 -5.12 18.14
N GLU A 861 -18.43 -3.96 17.74
CA GLU A 861 -19.76 -3.40 18.07
C GLU A 861 -20.61 -3.28 16.81
N VAL A 862 -21.86 -3.74 16.88
CA VAL A 862 -22.89 -3.51 15.87
C VAL A 862 -23.97 -2.61 16.44
N ILE A 863 -24.45 -1.67 15.61
CA ILE A 863 -25.50 -0.72 15.95
C ILE A 863 -26.68 -0.94 15.02
N LEU A 864 -27.84 -1.18 15.64
CA LEU A 864 -29.10 -1.30 14.94
C LEU A 864 -29.97 -0.07 15.22
N GLU A 865 -30.76 0.32 14.23
CA GLU A 865 -31.87 1.24 14.41
C GLU A 865 -33.17 0.42 14.44
N MET A 866 -33.90 0.50 15.53
CA MET A 866 -35.09 -0.32 15.74
C MET A 866 -36.30 0.53 16.14
N PRO A 867 -37.50 0.25 15.64
CA PRO A 867 -38.74 0.80 16.17
C PRO A 867 -38.92 0.44 17.65
N GLU A 868 -39.38 1.38 18.47
CA GLU A 868 -39.59 1.16 19.91
C GLU A 868 -40.42 -0.10 20.24
N GLY A 869 -41.33 -0.50 19.34
CA GLY A 869 -42.17 -1.67 19.53
C GLY A 869 -41.48 -3.03 19.28
N GLU A 870 -40.29 -3.03 18.75
CA GLU A 870 -39.53 -4.26 18.43
C GLU A 870 -38.41 -4.57 19.44
N HIS A 871 -38.18 -3.69 20.43
CA HIS A 871 -37.05 -3.72 21.35
C HIS A 871 -36.78 -5.10 21.93
N ASP A 872 -37.72 -5.73 22.58
CA ASP A 872 -37.46 -6.98 23.31
C ASP A 872 -37.11 -8.14 22.35
N GLY A 873 -37.83 -8.23 21.22
CA GLY A 873 -37.58 -9.27 20.21
C GLY A 873 -36.25 -9.10 19.50
N VAL A 874 -35.89 -7.87 19.11
CA VAL A 874 -34.63 -7.58 18.43
C VAL A 874 -33.45 -7.70 19.39
N ALA A 875 -33.63 -7.30 20.66
CA ALA A 875 -32.59 -7.44 21.68
C ALA A 875 -32.25 -8.92 21.93
N GLU A 876 -33.26 -9.78 22.12
CA GLU A 876 -33.08 -11.22 22.29
C GLU A 876 -32.42 -11.84 21.04
N LEU A 877 -32.96 -11.57 19.85
CA LEU A 877 -32.42 -12.07 18.61
C LEU A 877 -30.95 -11.68 18.40
N THR A 878 -30.60 -10.42 18.70
CA THR A 878 -29.25 -9.92 18.53
C THR A 878 -28.26 -10.63 19.48
N VAL A 879 -28.63 -10.76 20.75
CA VAL A 879 -27.80 -11.45 21.74
C VAL A 879 -27.59 -12.91 21.34
N ASP A 880 -28.64 -13.63 21.00
CA ASP A 880 -28.57 -15.04 20.66
C ASP A 880 -27.73 -15.25 19.38
N THR A 881 -27.99 -14.49 18.35
CA THR A 881 -27.25 -14.59 17.07
C THR A 881 -25.76 -14.32 17.27
N MET A 882 -25.41 -13.29 18.04
CA MET A 882 -24.01 -12.96 18.29
C MET A 882 -23.36 -13.99 19.22
N ALA A 883 -24.04 -14.44 20.28
CA ALA A 883 -23.50 -15.44 21.21
C ALA A 883 -23.27 -16.81 20.52
N GLU A 884 -24.10 -17.16 19.52
CA GLU A 884 -24.02 -18.41 18.76
C GLU A 884 -23.24 -18.28 17.45
N ALA A 885 -22.56 -17.15 17.21
CA ALA A 885 -21.83 -16.95 15.95
C ALA A 885 -20.73 -17.99 15.73
N TYR A 886 -20.08 -18.44 16.80
CA TYR A 886 -19.08 -19.50 16.76
C TYR A 886 -18.98 -20.24 18.10
N ASP A 887 -18.76 -21.56 18.07
CA ASP A 887 -18.65 -22.40 19.28
C ASP A 887 -17.21 -22.34 19.82
N LEU A 888 -16.91 -21.34 20.66
CA LEU A 888 -15.66 -21.25 21.41
C LEU A 888 -15.72 -22.15 22.67
N ARG A 889 -14.56 -22.54 23.21
CA ARG A 889 -14.45 -23.25 24.51
C ARG A 889 -14.95 -22.38 25.67
N VAL A 890 -15.00 -21.09 25.47
CA VAL A 890 -15.55 -20.12 26.43
C VAL A 890 -16.75 -19.41 25.80
N PRO A 891 -17.81 -19.10 26.55
CA PRO A 891 -19.00 -18.48 25.97
C PRO A 891 -18.67 -17.12 25.36
N LEU A 892 -19.30 -16.80 24.21
CA LEU A 892 -19.31 -15.45 23.68
C LEU A 892 -20.37 -14.67 24.46
N GLU A 893 -19.95 -13.60 25.15
CA GLU A 893 -20.85 -12.71 25.87
C GLU A 893 -21.02 -11.41 25.08
N VAL A 894 -22.27 -10.97 25.03
CA VAL A 894 -22.70 -9.75 24.35
C VAL A 894 -23.19 -8.75 25.36
N HIS A 895 -22.61 -7.58 25.36
CA HIS A 895 -23.15 -6.45 26.13
C HIS A 895 -24.11 -5.67 25.24
N LEU A 896 -25.32 -5.47 25.75
CA LEU A 896 -26.41 -4.80 25.05
C LEU A 896 -26.83 -3.55 25.77
N SER A 897 -27.05 -2.46 25.06
CA SER A 897 -27.63 -1.22 25.55
C SER A 897 -28.41 -0.50 24.48
N SER A 898 -29.39 0.28 24.87
CA SER A 898 -30.23 1.04 23.95
C SER A 898 -30.40 2.49 24.39
N GLY A 899 -30.71 3.36 23.43
CA GLY A 899 -30.92 4.77 23.70
C GLY A 899 -31.26 5.56 22.45
N ARG A 900 -31.64 6.84 22.66
CA ARG A 900 -31.95 7.75 21.54
C ARG A 900 -30.72 8.20 20.78
N THR A 901 -29.59 8.29 21.47
CA THR A 901 -28.32 8.65 20.87
C THR A 901 -27.33 7.51 21.04
N TRP A 902 -26.27 7.49 20.20
CA TRP A 902 -25.21 6.52 20.37
C TRP A 902 -24.47 6.67 21.71
N ALA A 903 -24.42 7.88 22.28
CA ALA A 903 -23.83 8.08 23.59
C ALA A 903 -24.69 7.51 24.72
N ASP A 904 -26.04 7.56 24.63
CA ASP A 904 -26.95 6.99 25.61
C ASP A 904 -26.98 5.45 25.56
N ALA A 905 -26.74 4.90 24.37
CA ALA A 905 -26.71 3.47 24.11
C ALA A 905 -25.33 2.82 24.41
N LYS A 906 -24.47 3.47 25.24
CA LYS A 906 -23.13 2.92 25.54
C LYS A 906 -22.73 3.02 27.01
#